data_443851fd57c06e780a9809576a9ec21f
#
_entry.id   443851fd57c06e780a9809576a9ec21f
#
_cell.length_a   1.000
_cell.length_b   1.000
_cell.length_c   1.000
_cell.angle_alpha   90.00
_cell.angle_beta   90.00
_cell.angle_gamma   90.00
#
_symmetry.space_group_name_H-M   'P 1'
#
loop_
_entity.id
_entity.type
_entity.pdbx_description
1 polymer ?
#
loop_
_entity_poly.entity_id
_entity_poly.type
_entity_poly.pdbx_seq_one_letter_code
_entity_poly.pdbx_strand_id
1 'polypeptide(L)'
;MTGAKRKQENALWRKIHAFRYKNFKLWCVSRLPLLEWAPHYCWKMDLLPDIVSGMMLAVQQVTQGLAFAILSSVHPVFGLYGSFFPAIIYAIFGMGRHVAPGTFALTSLISANAVERLVPPISTNFTSDNTSEVLGLSEFEMQRIGVAAAVSLLGGLIQVAMFMLHLGSATCLLTESVISAMTTGAATHVVTSQVKYLLGMKMPYISGPLGFFYIYAYIFENIRSIQLETVLLSISSIVILVLVKELNEKFKKKIKIVLPIDLVLVIATSFICYSADMEHSFGLEIVGHIPKGIPAPRSPPLKILPEVVTEAFGVALVGYVASLALAHDSAQRFHYSVDDNQEFLAHGLSNVIPSFFFCIPSAAAMGRTALLYNTGAKTQVACLISCILVLVVIYTIGPMLYWLPMGVLASIIVVGLKGMLMQFRDLKKYWSVDKTEWSIWVSTYVFTVCFAANVGLLYGVVCTIVIVVFRFSRATTLSLKHMNETECRFKTEVDFESSQPVKIVSVNNPLVFLNAKKFYANILEIIHKEWTCAQQLSEDMTKYEQNILLTSLSNGNCHGECSSLQQHPSERHNLIFDCSGLTFFDYTGISVLIQVFMIYPPSLTAASLKKALKFNGKLELENAVFYESVSSAVAAIQFSRVSLSLCEKQDVKRLPRVSLSKRDTQFTGEKGNAQLLLFVCMCVYLLIFII
;
A
#
# COMPACT_ATOMS: atom_id res chain seq x y z
N MET A 1 -40.71 19.13 -46.43
CA MET A 1 -40.34 18.79 -45.05
C MET A 1 -39.07 17.94 -44.87
N THR A 2 -38.40 17.52 -45.90
CA THR A 2 -37.21 16.61 -45.88
C THR A 2 -35.87 17.29 -45.67
N GLY A 3 -35.68 18.56 -46.07
CA GLY A 3 -34.41 19.26 -45.96
C GLY A 3 -34.06 19.74 -44.53
N ALA A 4 -35.02 20.11 -43.73
CA ALA A 4 -34.80 20.61 -42.38
C ALA A 4 -34.44 19.45 -41.40
N LYS A 5 -35.09 18.30 -41.51
CA LYS A 5 -34.75 17.11 -40.74
C LYS A 5 -33.32 16.63 -40.99
N ARG A 6 -32.87 16.61 -42.26
CA ARG A 6 -31.53 16.18 -42.65
C ARG A 6 -30.44 17.16 -42.15
N LYS A 7 -30.72 18.47 -42.10
CA LYS A 7 -29.83 19.47 -41.48
C LYS A 7 -29.73 19.31 -39.97
N GLN A 8 -30.82 18.95 -39.30
CA GLN A 8 -30.86 18.74 -37.86
C GLN A 8 -30.14 17.44 -37.44
N GLU A 9 -30.33 16.38 -38.20
CA GLU A 9 -29.57 15.13 -38.02
C GLU A 9 -28.06 15.31 -38.23
N ASN A 10 -27.65 16.02 -39.29
CA ASN A 10 -26.23 16.34 -39.54
C ASN A 10 -25.62 17.22 -38.45
N ALA A 11 -26.38 18.14 -37.86
CA ALA A 11 -25.93 18.95 -36.73
C ALA A 11 -25.81 18.11 -35.41
N LEU A 12 -26.71 17.17 -35.19
CA LEU A 12 -26.67 16.25 -34.08
C LEU A 12 -25.48 15.30 -34.19
N TRP A 13 -25.25 14.72 -35.38
CA TRP A 13 -24.08 13.87 -35.68
C TRP A 13 -22.76 14.62 -35.48
N ARG A 14 -22.66 15.88 -35.90
CA ARG A 14 -21.48 16.72 -35.65
C ARG A 14 -21.25 16.99 -34.16
N LYS A 15 -22.31 17.23 -33.37
CA LYS A 15 -22.21 17.39 -31.91
C LYS A 15 -21.80 16.10 -31.23
N ILE A 16 -22.33 14.96 -31.62
CA ILE A 16 -21.96 13.63 -31.08
C ILE A 16 -20.50 13.31 -31.42
N HIS A 17 -20.07 13.53 -32.66
CA HIS A 17 -18.68 13.34 -33.07
C HIS A 17 -17.73 14.29 -32.33
N ALA A 18 -18.08 15.56 -32.17
CA ALA A 18 -17.26 16.51 -31.40
C ALA A 18 -17.17 16.16 -29.93
N PHE A 19 -18.29 15.71 -29.31
CA PHE A 19 -18.32 15.23 -27.93
C PHE A 19 -17.50 13.94 -27.75
N ARG A 20 -17.61 12.99 -28.68
CA ARG A 20 -16.86 11.74 -28.69
C ARG A 20 -15.34 11.99 -28.90
N TYR A 21 -14.98 12.92 -29.80
CA TYR A 21 -13.61 13.35 -30.01
C TYR A 21 -13.02 14.06 -28.79
N LYS A 22 -13.77 14.97 -28.16
CA LYS A 22 -13.36 15.66 -26.93
C LYS A 22 -13.13 14.66 -25.78
N ASN A 23 -14.04 13.70 -25.60
CA ASN A 23 -13.90 12.66 -24.59
C ASN A 23 -12.74 11.71 -24.88
N PHE A 24 -12.51 11.35 -26.17
CA PHE A 24 -11.37 10.55 -26.59
C PHE A 24 -10.05 11.28 -26.34
N LYS A 25 -9.97 12.57 -26.70
CA LYS A 25 -8.79 13.40 -26.42
C LYS A 25 -8.52 13.51 -24.91
N LEU A 26 -9.54 13.74 -24.09
CA LEU A 26 -9.42 13.77 -22.64
C LEU A 26 -8.96 12.40 -22.09
N TRP A 27 -9.52 11.33 -22.62
CA TRP A 27 -9.10 9.97 -22.25
C TRP A 27 -7.65 9.71 -22.64
N CYS A 28 -7.21 10.08 -23.87
CA CYS A 28 -5.81 9.95 -24.29
C CYS A 28 -4.86 10.76 -23.41
N VAL A 29 -5.19 12.00 -23.08
CA VAL A 29 -4.38 12.85 -22.20
C VAL A 29 -4.28 12.25 -20.81
N SER A 30 -5.38 11.70 -20.27
CA SER A 30 -5.36 11.06 -18.95
C SER A 30 -4.55 9.76 -18.91
N ARG A 31 -4.33 9.10 -20.07
CA ARG A 31 -3.55 7.85 -20.17
C ARG A 31 -2.11 8.06 -20.64
N LEU A 32 -1.79 9.25 -21.15
CA LEU A 32 -0.46 9.63 -21.61
C LEU A 32 0.01 10.87 -20.83
N PRO A 33 0.52 10.72 -19.61
CA PRO A 33 0.99 11.83 -18.78
C PRO A 33 2.07 12.69 -19.47
N LEU A 34 2.80 12.11 -20.43
CA LEU A 34 3.72 12.85 -21.31
C LEU A 34 3.04 14.06 -21.97
N LEU A 35 1.78 13.91 -22.44
CA LEU A 35 1.04 14.99 -23.09
C LEU A 35 0.60 16.09 -22.11
N GLU A 36 0.60 15.82 -20.82
CA GLU A 36 0.28 16.79 -19.78
C GLU A 36 1.50 17.62 -19.41
N TRP A 37 2.64 16.98 -19.11
CA TRP A 37 3.81 17.71 -18.60
C TRP A 37 4.72 18.27 -19.71
N ALA A 38 4.83 17.62 -20.90
CA ALA A 38 5.73 18.04 -21.95
C ALA A 38 5.45 19.46 -22.52
N PRO A 39 4.17 19.89 -22.70
CA PRO A 39 3.89 21.26 -23.11
C PRO A 39 4.27 22.35 -22.10
N HIS A 40 4.37 21.97 -20.80
CA HIS A 40 4.72 22.88 -19.71
C HIS A 40 6.21 22.89 -19.38
N TYR A 41 7.03 22.15 -20.16
CA TYR A 41 8.48 22.06 -19.95
C TYR A 41 9.20 23.38 -20.25
N CYS A 42 9.89 23.91 -19.26
CA CYS A 42 10.64 25.17 -19.38
C CYS A 42 12.08 24.92 -19.80
N TRP A 43 12.33 24.88 -21.13
CA TRP A 43 13.65 24.59 -21.72
C TRP A 43 14.82 25.38 -21.09
N LYS A 44 14.62 26.64 -20.71
CA LYS A 44 15.66 27.49 -20.15
C LYS A 44 16.01 27.16 -18.70
N MET A 45 15.04 26.68 -17.92
CA MET A 45 15.20 26.47 -16.49
C MET A 45 15.36 25.00 -16.08
N ASP A 46 14.71 24.10 -16.83
CA ASP A 46 14.61 22.67 -16.43
C ASP A 46 15.63 21.81 -17.19
N LEU A 47 16.08 22.22 -18.40
CA LEU A 47 16.96 21.40 -19.23
C LEU A 47 18.32 21.14 -18.59
N LEU A 48 18.97 22.15 -18.02
CA LEU A 48 20.32 22.00 -17.44
C LEU A 48 20.34 21.08 -16.21
N PRO A 49 19.42 21.21 -15.24
CA PRO A 49 19.28 20.22 -14.17
C PRO A 49 18.99 18.82 -14.66
N ASP A 50 18.11 18.66 -15.67
CA ASP A 50 17.77 17.36 -16.23
C ASP A 50 18.93 16.71 -17.00
N ILE A 51 19.77 17.49 -17.71
CA ILE A 51 21.00 16.99 -18.36
C ILE A 51 21.98 16.47 -17.30
N VAL A 52 22.27 17.25 -16.28
CA VAL A 52 23.20 16.83 -15.20
C VAL A 52 22.69 15.60 -14.49
N SER A 53 21.41 15.57 -14.15
CA SER A 53 20.75 14.43 -13.50
C SER A 53 20.74 13.20 -14.40
N GLY A 54 20.47 13.39 -15.70
CA GLY A 54 20.45 12.33 -16.70
C GLY A 54 21.84 11.68 -16.91
N MET A 55 22.89 12.49 -16.95
CA MET A 55 24.27 11.98 -17.02
C MET A 55 24.63 11.13 -15.80
N MET A 56 24.32 11.61 -14.59
CA MET A 56 24.57 10.87 -13.37
C MET A 56 23.74 9.59 -13.29
N LEU A 57 22.48 9.66 -13.74
CA LEU A 57 21.58 8.50 -13.81
C LEU A 57 22.09 7.45 -14.81
N ALA A 58 22.60 7.85 -15.97
CA ALA A 58 23.15 6.95 -16.99
C ALA A 58 24.30 6.11 -16.43
N VAL A 59 25.23 6.74 -15.70
CA VAL A 59 26.32 6.04 -15.04
C VAL A 59 25.81 4.96 -14.11
N GLN A 60 24.83 5.31 -13.27
CA GLN A 60 24.26 4.35 -12.33
C GLN A 60 23.44 3.26 -13.02
N GLN A 61 22.75 3.58 -14.11
CA GLN A 61 22.00 2.61 -14.92
C GLN A 61 22.92 1.61 -15.62
N VAL A 62 24.07 2.03 -16.12
CA VAL A 62 25.05 1.12 -16.74
C VAL A 62 25.62 0.15 -15.71
N THR A 63 26.13 0.66 -14.59
CA THR A 63 26.78 -0.19 -13.56
C THR A 63 25.76 -1.13 -12.90
N GLN A 64 24.58 -0.63 -12.52
CA GLN A 64 23.53 -1.46 -11.96
C GLN A 64 22.89 -2.40 -12.99
N GLY A 65 22.79 -1.98 -14.25
CA GLY A 65 22.29 -2.82 -15.34
C GLY A 65 23.10 -4.08 -15.48
N LEU A 66 24.42 -3.94 -15.63
CA LEU A 66 25.35 -5.08 -15.71
C LEU A 66 25.25 -5.99 -14.48
N ALA A 67 25.28 -5.38 -13.29
CA ALA A 67 25.25 -6.09 -12.02
C ALA A 67 23.93 -6.88 -11.82
N PHE A 68 22.78 -6.30 -12.14
CA PHE A 68 21.48 -6.95 -11.97
C PHE A 68 21.15 -7.97 -13.06
N ALA A 69 21.78 -7.90 -14.24
CA ALA A 69 21.73 -8.99 -15.22
C ALA A 69 22.40 -10.25 -14.67
N ILE A 70 23.59 -10.09 -14.09
CA ILE A 70 24.31 -11.19 -13.44
C ILE A 70 23.49 -11.76 -12.27
N LEU A 71 22.87 -10.89 -11.46
CA LEU A 71 21.97 -11.30 -10.41
C LEU A 71 20.76 -12.08 -10.94
N SER A 72 20.31 -11.78 -12.17
CA SER A 72 19.23 -12.50 -12.87
C SER A 72 19.73 -13.77 -13.57
N SER A 73 21.01 -14.12 -13.39
CA SER A 73 21.67 -15.28 -14.01
C SER A 73 21.65 -15.26 -15.56
N VAL A 74 21.72 -14.06 -16.14
CA VAL A 74 21.78 -13.85 -17.59
C VAL A 74 22.98 -13.00 -17.96
N HIS A 75 23.34 -13.01 -19.24
CA HIS A 75 24.48 -12.25 -19.74
C HIS A 75 24.34 -10.74 -19.47
N PRO A 76 25.40 -10.03 -19.05
CA PRO A 76 25.37 -8.64 -18.62
C PRO A 76 24.75 -7.65 -19.63
N VAL A 77 24.88 -7.88 -20.95
CA VAL A 77 24.31 -7.02 -21.99
C VAL A 77 22.81 -6.82 -21.85
N PHE A 78 22.08 -7.86 -21.40
CA PHE A 78 20.62 -7.80 -21.24
C PHE A 78 20.18 -6.84 -20.13
N GLY A 79 21.04 -6.58 -19.17
CA GLY A 79 20.83 -5.55 -18.17
C GLY A 79 20.95 -4.13 -18.71
N LEU A 80 21.80 -3.91 -19.71
CA LEU A 80 21.85 -2.61 -20.40
C LEU A 80 20.56 -2.36 -21.19
N TYR A 81 20.03 -3.37 -21.88
CA TYR A 81 18.72 -3.28 -22.53
C TYR A 81 17.59 -3.04 -21.54
N GLY A 82 17.62 -3.75 -20.40
CA GLY A 82 16.67 -3.55 -19.30
C GLY A 82 16.78 -2.20 -18.59
N SER A 83 17.89 -1.48 -18.76
CA SER A 83 18.05 -0.09 -18.29
C SER A 83 17.56 0.94 -19.31
N PHE A 84 17.49 0.58 -20.59
CA PHE A 84 17.16 1.47 -21.69
C PHE A 84 15.66 1.46 -22.00
N PHE A 85 15.09 0.32 -22.39
CA PHE A 85 13.72 0.24 -22.91
C PHE A 85 12.64 0.58 -21.86
N PRO A 86 12.66 0.04 -20.63
CA PRO A 86 11.62 0.32 -19.64
C PRO A 86 11.53 1.80 -19.29
N ALA A 87 12.66 2.50 -19.21
CA ALA A 87 12.71 3.91 -18.86
C ALA A 87 12.03 4.80 -19.91
N ILE A 88 12.18 4.47 -21.22
CA ILE A 88 11.49 5.18 -22.30
C ILE A 88 9.98 4.98 -22.20
N ILE A 89 9.53 3.73 -22.00
CA ILE A 89 8.09 3.43 -21.93
C ILE A 89 7.46 4.12 -20.73
N TYR A 90 8.15 4.08 -19.59
CA TYR A 90 7.66 4.76 -18.38
C TYR A 90 7.63 6.29 -18.53
N ALA A 91 8.59 6.90 -19.22
CA ALA A 91 8.58 8.35 -19.48
C ALA A 91 7.33 8.79 -20.27
N ILE A 92 6.71 7.87 -21.05
CA ILE A 92 5.49 8.11 -21.81
C ILE A 92 4.22 7.92 -20.96
N PHE A 93 4.16 6.81 -20.18
CA PHE A 93 2.94 6.36 -19.49
C PHE A 93 2.95 6.60 -17.98
N GLY A 94 4.12 6.83 -17.36
CA GLY A 94 4.29 7.03 -15.92
C GLY A 94 3.94 8.43 -15.47
N MET A 95 3.41 8.54 -14.26
CA MET A 95 3.08 9.81 -13.60
C MET A 95 4.21 10.31 -12.69
N GLY A 96 5.07 9.42 -12.23
CA GLY A 96 6.18 9.75 -11.33
C GLY A 96 7.28 10.54 -12.04
N ARG A 97 7.38 11.86 -11.81
CA ARG A 97 8.37 12.73 -12.47
C ARG A 97 9.81 12.41 -12.13
N HIS A 98 10.06 11.80 -10.98
CA HIS A 98 11.39 11.50 -10.44
C HIS A 98 11.63 10.00 -10.28
N VAL A 99 10.75 9.16 -10.81
CA VAL A 99 10.88 7.70 -10.77
C VAL A 99 11.71 7.24 -11.96
N ALA A 100 12.77 6.46 -11.69
CA ALA A 100 13.65 5.91 -12.72
C ALA A 100 13.52 4.38 -12.79
N PRO A 101 12.60 3.84 -13.61
CA PRO A 101 12.49 2.40 -13.81
C PRO A 101 13.66 1.86 -14.64
N GLY A 102 13.90 0.58 -14.53
CA GLY A 102 14.96 -0.17 -15.18
C GLY A 102 15.23 -1.44 -14.42
N THR A 103 16.39 -2.05 -14.58
CA THR A 103 16.77 -3.25 -13.85
C THR A 103 16.70 -3.02 -12.33
N PHE A 104 16.15 -3.96 -11.59
CA PHE A 104 15.96 -3.84 -10.15
C PHE A 104 16.35 -5.14 -9.43
N ALA A 105 17.09 -5.03 -8.33
CA ALA A 105 17.67 -6.17 -7.65
C ALA A 105 16.67 -7.26 -7.26
N LEU A 106 15.49 -6.86 -6.74
CA LEU A 106 14.49 -7.82 -6.27
C LEU A 106 13.81 -8.56 -7.42
N THR A 107 13.43 -7.85 -8.48
CA THR A 107 12.84 -8.48 -9.67
C THR A 107 13.85 -9.35 -10.40
N SER A 108 15.13 -8.95 -10.42
CA SER A 108 16.23 -9.74 -10.98
C SER A 108 16.46 -11.04 -10.20
N LEU A 109 16.43 -10.99 -8.87
CA LEU A 109 16.57 -12.18 -8.03
C LEU A 109 15.38 -13.15 -8.21
N ILE A 110 14.15 -12.64 -8.28
CA ILE A 110 12.97 -13.47 -8.55
C ILE A 110 13.07 -14.12 -9.94
N SER A 111 13.52 -13.36 -10.95
CA SER A 111 13.75 -13.89 -12.30
C SER A 111 14.83 -14.95 -12.32
N ALA A 112 15.92 -14.78 -11.54
CA ALA A 112 16.99 -15.76 -11.43
C ALA A 112 16.50 -17.14 -10.99
N ASN A 113 15.51 -17.18 -10.08
CA ASN A 113 14.92 -18.44 -9.62
C ASN A 113 14.30 -19.24 -10.78
N ALA A 114 13.58 -18.56 -11.68
CA ALA A 114 13.02 -19.21 -12.88
C ALA A 114 14.12 -19.64 -13.86
N VAL A 115 15.11 -18.76 -14.11
CA VAL A 115 16.20 -19.02 -15.03
C VAL A 115 17.05 -20.22 -14.59
N GLU A 116 17.46 -20.26 -13.32
CA GLU A 116 18.26 -21.35 -12.78
C GLU A 116 17.50 -22.68 -12.69
N ARG A 117 16.20 -22.62 -12.43
CA ARG A 117 15.33 -23.82 -12.36
C ARG A 117 15.09 -24.44 -13.73
N LEU A 118 14.85 -23.62 -14.76
CA LEU A 118 14.49 -24.11 -16.10
C LEU A 118 15.69 -24.35 -17.00
N VAL A 119 16.77 -23.56 -16.82
CA VAL A 119 18.03 -23.66 -17.59
C VAL A 119 19.20 -23.68 -16.61
N PRO A 120 19.41 -24.80 -15.87
CA PRO A 120 20.52 -24.93 -14.93
C PRO A 120 21.85 -24.89 -15.65
N PRO A 121 22.95 -24.43 -15.00
CA PRO A 121 24.29 -24.50 -15.56
C PRO A 121 24.66 -25.97 -15.75
N ILE A 122 24.87 -26.36 -17.01
CA ILE A 122 25.22 -27.74 -17.37
C ILE A 122 26.65 -28.01 -16.92
N SER A 123 26.85 -29.07 -16.16
CA SER A 123 28.17 -29.58 -15.87
C SER A 123 28.85 -30.03 -17.19
N THR A 124 29.72 -29.20 -17.68
CA THR A 124 30.95 -29.41 -18.51
C THR A 124 31.05 -30.55 -19.52
N ASN A 125 30.04 -30.99 -20.25
CA ASN A 125 30.23 -31.99 -21.31
C ASN A 125 29.56 -31.69 -22.64
N PHE A 126 29.14 -30.46 -22.91
CA PHE A 126 28.70 -30.04 -24.24
C PHE A 126 29.66 -29.03 -24.85
N THR A 127 30.69 -29.54 -25.55
CA THR A 127 31.39 -28.81 -26.59
C THR A 127 30.45 -28.68 -27.79
N SER A 128 29.55 -27.73 -27.71
CA SER A 128 28.76 -27.32 -28.86
C SER A 128 29.03 -25.84 -29.13
N ASP A 129 29.94 -25.59 -30.04
CA ASP A 129 30.26 -24.29 -30.64
C ASP A 129 29.10 -23.75 -31.53
N ASN A 130 27.86 -23.97 -31.16
CA ASN A 130 26.72 -23.36 -31.81
C ASN A 130 26.54 -21.96 -31.27
N THR A 131 27.30 -21.02 -31.80
CA THR A 131 27.01 -19.59 -31.66
C THR A 131 25.68 -19.30 -32.36
N SER A 132 24.70 -18.77 -31.62
CA SER A 132 23.46 -18.32 -32.24
C SER A 132 23.79 -17.16 -33.18
N GLU A 133 23.13 -17.07 -34.34
CA GLU A 133 23.28 -15.95 -35.26
C GLU A 133 22.85 -14.60 -34.68
N VAL A 134 22.15 -14.63 -33.53
CA VAL A 134 21.66 -13.46 -32.80
C VAL A 134 22.67 -13.02 -31.77
N LEU A 135 23.27 -11.86 -31.95
CA LEU A 135 24.24 -11.20 -31.06
C LEU A 135 25.56 -11.97 -30.83
N GLY A 136 25.81 -13.10 -31.50
CA GLY A 136 27.05 -13.89 -31.30
C GLY A 136 27.19 -14.51 -29.89
N LEU A 137 26.09 -14.66 -29.16
CA LEU A 137 26.02 -15.29 -27.84
C LEU A 137 25.73 -16.78 -27.98
N SER A 138 26.09 -17.57 -26.95
CA SER A 138 25.81 -19.00 -26.91
C SER A 138 24.29 -19.28 -26.88
N GLU A 139 23.87 -20.42 -27.43
CA GLU A 139 22.46 -20.84 -27.36
C GLU A 139 21.98 -20.96 -25.91
N PHE A 140 22.84 -21.36 -25.01
CA PHE A 140 22.59 -21.43 -23.56
C PHE A 140 22.21 -20.06 -22.97
N GLU A 141 22.97 -19.00 -23.31
CA GLU A 141 22.68 -17.64 -22.85
C GLU A 141 21.36 -17.11 -23.44
N MET A 142 21.06 -17.46 -24.70
CA MET A 142 19.82 -17.10 -25.35
C MET A 142 18.61 -17.82 -24.76
N GLN A 143 18.75 -19.06 -24.32
CA GLN A 143 17.69 -19.77 -23.59
C GLN A 143 17.45 -19.14 -22.22
N ARG A 144 18.50 -18.80 -21.47
CA ARG A 144 18.38 -18.15 -20.17
C ARG A 144 17.65 -16.80 -20.23
N ILE A 145 18.05 -15.95 -21.19
CA ILE A 145 17.34 -14.67 -21.37
C ILE A 145 15.92 -14.88 -21.88
N GLY A 146 15.65 -15.91 -22.66
CA GLY A 146 14.31 -16.28 -23.08
C GLY A 146 13.38 -16.52 -21.90
N VAL A 147 13.86 -17.23 -20.86
CA VAL A 147 13.09 -17.44 -19.61
C VAL A 147 12.86 -16.13 -18.86
N ALA A 148 13.91 -15.30 -18.68
CA ALA A 148 13.77 -14.02 -18.00
C ALA A 148 12.82 -13.06 -18.73
N ALA A 149 12.86 -13.03 -20.07
CA ALA A 149 11.94 -12.26 -20.88
C ALA A 149 10.51 -12.77 -20.80
N ALA A 150 10.30 -14.10 -20.66
CA ALA A 150 8.97 -14.68 -20.43
C ALA A 150 8.41 -14.28 -19.04
N VAL A 151 9.24 -14.25 -18.01
CA VAL A 151 8.87 -13.73 -16.68
C VAL A 151 8.48 -12.24 -16.77
N SER A 152 9.25 -11.44 -17.52
CA SER A 152 8.97 -10.01 -17.74
C SER A 152 7.65 -9.80 -18.48
N LEU A 153 7.41 -10.58 -19.56
CA LEU A 153 6.17 -10.51 -20.33
C LEU A 153 4.96 -10.83 -19.46
N LEU A 154 4.99 -11.97 -18.79
CA LEU A 154 3.85 -12.42 -17.99
C LEU A 154 3.63 -11.52 -16.78
N GLY A 155 4.70 -11.08 -16.10
CA GLY A 155 4.62 -10.12 -15.00
C GLY A 155 3.99 -8.80 -15.43
N GLY A 156 4.41 -8.28 -16.59
CA GLY A 156 3.83 -7.08 -17.17
C GLY A 156 2.36 -7.26 -17.59
N LEU A 157 1.98 -8.42 -18.15
CA LEU A 157 0.58 -8.73 -18.47
C LEU A 157 -0.29 -8.80 -17.21
N ILE A 158 0.22 -9.37 -16.11
CA ILE A 158 -0.48 -9.39 -14.82
C ILE A 158 -0.71 -7.94 -14.33
N GLN A 159 0.29 -7.06 -14.41
CA GLN A 159 0.15 -5.65 -14.03
C GLN A 159 -0.88 -4.91 -14.90
N VAL A 160 -0.90 -5.15 -16.21
CA VAL A 160 -1.93 -4.61 -17.12
C VAL A 160 -3.31 -5.16 -16.78
N ALA A 161 -3.44 -6.44 -16.43
CA ALA A 161 -4.70 -7.01 -15.96
C ALA A 161 -5.17 -6.36 -14.64
N MET A 162 -4.26 -6.11 -13.70
CA MET A 162 -4.55 -5.37 -12.46
C MET A 162 -5.04 -3.94 -12.73
N PHE A 163 -4.44 -3.27 -13.72
CA PHE A 163 -4.93 -1.98 -14.21
C PHE A 163 -6.37 -2.07 -14.73
N MET A 164 -6.67 -3.05 -15.57
CA MET A 164 -8.02 -3.26 -16.13
C MET A 164 -9.07 -3.55 -15.06
N LEU A 165 -8.68 -4.26 -14.01
CA LEU A 165 -9.52 -4.56 -12.85
C LEU A 165 -9.62 -3.40 -11.84
N HIS A 166 -8.97 -2.26 -12.10
CA HIS A 166 -8.94 -1.07 -11.22
C HIS A 166 -8.44 -1.39 -9.79
N LEU A 167 -7.42 -2.27 -9.68
CA LEU A 167 -6.87 -2.69 -8.39
C LEU A 167 -5.97 -1.65 -7.73
N GLY A 168 -5.80 -0.47 -8.32
CA GLY A 168 -5.07 0.65 -7.70
C GLY A 168 -5.60 1.02 -6.30
N SER A 169 -6.91 0.91 -6.07
CA SER A 169 -7.48 1.15 -4.74
C SER A 169 -7.09 0.12 -3.67
N ALA A 170 -6.64 -1.07 -4.07
CA ALA A 170 -6.21 -2.11 -3.15
C ALA A 170 -4.83 -1.86 -2.54
N THR A 171 -4.08 -0.90 -3.09
CA THR A 171 -2.77 -0.49 -2.55
C THR A 171 -2.86 0.07 -1.13
N CYS A 172 -4.04 0.52 -0.69
CA CYS A 172 -4.29 0.92 0.70
C CYS A 172 -4.05 -0.21 1.73
N LEU A 173 -4.06 -1.49 1.29
CA LEU A 173 -3.72 -2.64 2.14
C LEU A 173 -2.22 -2.83 2.34
N LEU A 174 -1.40 -2.13 1.55
CA LEU A 174 0.06 -2.18 1.61
C LEU A 174 0.57 -1.13 2.61
N THR A 175 0.70 -1.52 3.85
CA THR A 175 1.22 -0.63 4.88
C THR A 175 2.72 -0.38 4.72
N GLU A 176 3.20 0.78 5.16
CA GLU A 176 4.63 1.13 5.13
C GLU A 176 5.48 0.08 5.87
N SER A 177 4.98 -0.48 6.97
CA SER A 177 5.65 -1.52 7.75
C SER A 177 5.86 -2.81 6.96
N VAL A 178 4.85 -3.26 6.19
CA VAL A 178 4.96 -4.47 5.34
C VAL A 178 5.94 -4.24 4.18
N ILE A 179 5.85 -3.10 3.50
CA ILE A 179 6.74 -2.75 2.39
C ILE A 179 8.19 -2.68 2.86
N SER A 180 8.44 -1.98 3.97
CA SER A 180 9.76 -1.86 4.58
C SER A 180 10.34 -3.21 5.00
N ALA A 181 9.54 -4.06 5.65
CA ALA A 181 9.97 -5.40 6.07
C ALA A 181 10.33 -6.29 4.88
N MET A 182 9.46 -6.31 3.86
CA MET A 182 9.67 -7.09 2.63
C MET A 182 10.91 -6.61 1.87
N THR A 183 11.09 -5.31 1.68
CA THR A 183 12.25 -4.76 0.96
C THR A 183 13.55 -5.02 1.71
N THR A 184 13.56 -4.93 3.03
CA THR A 184 14.73 -5.25 3.86
C THR A 184 15.07 -6.73 3.81
N GLY A 185 14.08 -7.62 3.93
CA GLY A 185 14.29 -9.08 3.82
C GLY A 185 14.77 -9.49 2.44
N ALA A 186 14.20 -8.91 1.40
CA ALA A 186 14.63 -9.17 0.03
C ALA A 186 16.05 -8.62 -0.24
N ALA A 187 16.42 -7.46 0.32
CA ALA A 187 17.79 -6.95 0.26
C ALA A 187 18.77 -7.92 0.94
N THR A 188 18.38 -8.55 2.05
CA THR A 188 19.19 -9.60 2.71
C THR A 188 19.42 -10.79 1.77
N HIS A 189 18.40 -11.26 1.04
CA HIS A 189 18.57 -12.30 0.04
C HIS A 189 19.53 -11.90 -1.09
N VAL A 190 19.40 -10.67 -1.60
CA VAL A 190 20.30 -10.18 -2.66
C VAL A 190 21.74 -10.13 -2.17
N VAL A 191 21.98 -9.62 -0.97
CA VAL A 191 23.35 -9.62 -0.38
C VAL A 191 23.87 -11.05 -0.28
N THR A 192 23.06 -11.98 0.22
CA THR A 192 23.45 -13.39 0.34
C THR A 192 23.81 -14.01 -1.01
N SER A 193 23.08 -13.72 -2.07
CA SER A 193 23.38 -14.21 -3.41
C SER A 193 24.67 -13.62 -3.99
N GLN A 194 25.11 -12.44 -3.53
CA GLN A 194 26.36 -11.81 -3.95
C GLN A 194 27.59 -12.34 -3.21
N VAL A 195 27.43 -13.00 -2.07
CA VAL A 195 28.56 -13.50 -1.27
C VAL A 195 29.48 -14.42 -2.08
N LYS A 196 28.90 -15.26 -2.96
CA LYS A 196 29.72 -16.15 -3.83
C LYS A 196 30.70 -15.38 -4.73
N TYR A 197 30.28 -14.25 -5.31
CA TYR A 197 31.12 -13.40 -6.17
C TYR A 197 32.11 -12.57 -5.36
N LEU A 198 31.74 -12.13 -4.14
CA LEU A 198 32.64 -11.42 -3.25
C LEU A 198 33.78 -12.31 -2.74
N LEU A 199 33.50 -13.60 -2.56
CA LEU A 199 34.47 -14.59 -2.10
C LEU A 199 35.17 -15.32 -3.25
N GLY A 200 34.76 -15.15 -4.51
CA GLY A 200 35.28 -15.86 -5.67
C GLY A 200 35.02 -17.35 -5.66
N MET A 201 33.92 -17.80 -5.04
CA MET A 201 33.59 -19.21 -4.88
C MET A 201 32.62 -19.69 -5.96
N LYS A 202 32.93 -20.86 -6.55
CA LYS A 202 31.97 -21.60 -7.38
C LYS A 202 30.98 -22.33 -6.49
N MET A 203 29.72 -21.94 -6.50
CA MET A 203 28.69 -22.51 -5.65
C MET A 203 27.54 -23.03 -6.49
N PRO A 204 26.99 -24.22 -6.20
CA PRO A 204 25.79 -24.71 -6.84
C PRO A 204 24.60 -23.79 -6.52
N TYR A 205 23.63 -23.80 -7.39
CA TYR A 205 22.40 -23.05 -7.14
C TYR A 205 21.58 -23.71 -6.03
N ILE A 206 21.42 -22.98 -4.92
CA ILE A 206 20.63 -23.42 -3.76
C ILE A 206 19.35 -22.59 -3.72
N SER A 207 18.22 -23.22 -3.97
CA SER A 207 16.90 -22.60 -3.91
C SER A 207 15.99 -23.34 -2.93
N GLY A 208 14.91 -22.69 -2.53
CA GLY A 208 13.87 -23.27 -1.69
C GLY A 208 13.76 -22.63 -0.30
N PRO A 209 12.81 -23.14 0.51
CA PRO A 209 12.65 -22.67 1.88
C PRO A 209 13.95 -22.82 2.67
N LEU A 210 14.26 -21.81 3.47
CA LEU A 210 15.50 -21.76 4.26
C LEU A 210 16.80 -21.74 3.44
N GLY A 211 16.75 -21.51 2.12
CA GLY A 211 17.91 -21.42 1.24
C GLY A 211 19.00 -20.47 1.76
N PHE A 212 18.59 -19.40 2.43
CA PHE A 212 19.51 -18.48 3.13
C PHE A 212 20.48 -19.22 4.06
N PHE A 213 19.98 -20.09 4.92
CA PHE A 213 20.81 -20.83 5.89
C PHE A 213 21.70 -21.88 5.19
N TYR A 214 21.19 -22.56 4.18
CA TYR A 214 21.96 -23.55 3.41
C TYR A 214 23.11 -22.90 2.65
N ILE A 215 22.96 -21.70 2.11
CA ILE A 215 24.02 -20.96 1.45
C ILE A 215 25.15 -20.67 2.44
N TYR A 216 24.86 -20.17 3.63
CA TYR A 216 25.90 -19.91 4.62
C TYR A 216 26.54 -21.21 5.15
N ALA A 217 25.77 -22.28 5.36
CA ALA A 217 26.32 -23.60 5.73
C ALA A 217 27.33 -24.08 4.67
N TYR A 218 26.95 -24.00 3.38
CA TYR A 218 27.85 -24.36 2.28
C TYR A 218 29.15 -23.52 2.26
N ILE A 219 29.05 -22.22 2.51
CA ILE A 219 30.22 -21.33 2.58
C ILE A 219 31.14 -21.73 3.72
N PHE A 220 30.61 -22.05 4.91
CA PHE A 220 31.41 -22.49 6.05
C PHE A 220 32.08 -23.85 5.82
N GLU A 221 31.40 -24.79 5.16
CA GLU A 221 31.96 -26.09 4.81
C GLU A 221 33.09 -25.97 3.79
N ASN A 222 32.99 -25.04 2.83
CA ASN A 222 33.93 -24.86 1.74
C ASN A 222 34.83 -23.62 1.90
N ILE A 223 35.13 -23.21 3.12
CA ILE A 223 35.89 -21.99 3.41
C ILE A 223 37.29 -21.98 2.77
N ARG A 224 37.83 -23.14 2.50
CA ARG A 224 39.16 -23.32 1.85
C ARG A 224 39.17 -23.05 0.35
N SER A 225 38.02 -22.98 -0.29
CA SER A 225 37.86 -22.65 -1.72
C SER A 225 37.75 -21.15 -2.02
N ILE A 226 37.89 -20.33 -1.00
CA ILE A 226 37.83 -18.86 -1.12
C ILE A 226 39.09 -18.35 -1.84
N GLN A 227 38.89 -17.51 -2.87
CA GLN A 227 39.99 -16.83 -3.57
C GLN A 227 40.36 -15.53 -2.83
N LEU A 228 41.57 -15.52 -2.25
CA LEU A 228 42.03 -14.38 -1.44
C LEU A 228 42.10 -13.07 -2.25
N GLU A 229 42.53 -13.15 -3.50
CA GLU A 229 42.66 -12.02 -4.43
C GLU A 229 41.31 -11.37 -4.70
N THR A 230 40.27 -12.18 -4.95
CA THR A 230 38.90 -11.72 -5.15
C THR A 230 38.36 -11.04 -3.90
N VAL A 231 38.61 -11.60 -2.71
CA VAL A 231 38.19 -11.02 -1.42
C VAL A 231 38.85 -9.67 -1.17
N LEU A 232 40.17 -9.56 -1.40
CA LEU A 232 40.88 -8.30 -1.21
C LEU A 232 40.39 -7.22 -2.17
N LEU A 233 40.13 -7.57 -3.44
CA LEU A 233 39.56 -6.65 -4.43
C LEU A 233 38.14 -6.22 -4.04
N SER A 234 37.33 -7.17 -3.57
CA SER A 234 35.96 -6.89 -3.14
C SER A 234 35.89 -5.98 -1.90
N ILE A 235 36.71 -6.28 -0.87
CA ILE A 235 36.76 -5.48 0.35
C ILE A 235 37.28 -4.08 0.04
N SER A 236 38.37 -3.94 -0.74
CA SER A 236 38.90 -2.63 -1.13
C SER A 236 37.86 -1.83 -1.91
N SER A 237 37.13 -2.46 -2.84
CA SER A 237 36.05 -1.84 -3.59
C SER A 237 34.90 -1.35 -2.69
N ILE A 238 34.44 -2.17 -1.73
CA ILE A 238 33.41 -1.79 -0.76
C ILE A 238 33.87 -0.60 0.09
N VAL A 239 35.10 -0.64 0.60
CA VAL A 239 35.65 0.45 1.44
C VAL A 239 35.70 1.75 0.64
N ILE A 240 36.24 1.72 -0.58
CA ILE A 240 36.30 2.90 -1.45
C ILE A 240 34.91 3.46 -1.75
N LEU A 241 33.97 2.59 -2.12
CA LEU A 241 32.58 2.98 -2.41
C LEU A 241 31.91 3.63 -1.21
N VAL A 242 32.02 3.02 -0.02
CA VAL A 242 31.39 3.55 1.20
C VAL A 242 32.04 4.88 1.58
N LEU A 243 33.36 4.98 1.59
CA LEU A 243 34.07 6.21 1.95
C LEU A 243 33.70 7.36 1.02
N VAL A 244 33.73 7.13 -0.30
CA VAL A 244 33.45 8.23 -1.25
C VAL A 244 31.95 8.59 -1.24
N LYS A 245 31.04 7.64 -1.07
CA LYS A 245 29.60 7.96 -0.91
C LYS A 245 29.35 8.76 0.35
N GLU A 246 29.95 8.43 1.48
CA GLU A 246 29.87 9.23 2.72
C GLU A 246 30.49 10.64 2.56
N LEU A 247 31.64 10.72 1.85
CA LEU A 247 32.26 12.01 1.53
C LEU A 247 31.34 12.86 0.63
N ASN A 248 30.73 12.25 -0.39
CA ASN A 248 29.78 12.94 -1.25
C ASN A 248 28.59 13.49 -0.44
N GLU A 249 28.04 12.73 0.51
CA GLU A 249 26.97 13.21 1.39
C GLU A 249 27.44 14.36 2.30
N LYS A 250 28.62 14.23 2.91
CA LYS A 250 29.17 15.23 3.82
C LYS A 250 29.51 16.55 3.10
N PHE A 251 30.07 16.45 1.89
CA PHE A 251 30.49 17.63 1.11
C PHE A 251 29.41 18.16 0.16
N LYS A 252 28.23 17.54 0.09
CA LYS A 252 27.10 17.96 -0.76
C LYS A 252 26.77 19.45 -0.64
N LYS A 253 26.95 20.05 0.55
CA LYS A 253 26.70 21.48 0.77
C LYS A 253 27.77 22.40 0.15
N LYS A 254 29.00 21.91 -0.05
CA LYS A 254 30.13 22.67 -0.59
C LYS A 254 30.35 22.40 -2.09
N ILE A 255 30.21 21.15 -2.50
CA ILE A 255 30.47 20.69 -3.88
C ILE A 255 29.11 20.27 -4.48
N LYS A 256 28.63 21.05 -5.45
CA LYS A 256 27.35 20.78 -6.13
C LYS A 256 27.42 19.58 -7.09
N ILE A 257 28.62 19.07 -7.38
CA ILE A 257 28.83 17.94 -8.30
C ILE A 257 29.07 16.69 -7.45
N VAL A 258 28.24 15.67 -7.65
CA VAL A 258 28.39 14.36 -7.03
C VAL A 258 29.41 13.55 -7.85
N LEU A 259 30.47 13.07 -7.22
CA LEU A 259 31.47 12.24 -7.89
C LEU A 259 30.88 10.86 -8.22
N PRO A 260 30.85 10.44 -9.51
CA PRO A 260 30.31 9.13 -9.92
C PRO A 260 31.29 8.01 -9.62
N ILE A 261 31.45 7.69 -8.33
CA ILE A 261 32.46 6.73 -7.86
C ILE A 261 32.25 5.32 -8.44
N ASP A 262 31.00 4.92 -8.66
CA ASP A 262 30.69 3.60 -9.24
C ASP A 262 31.33 3.45 -10.63
N LEU A 263 31.32 4.51 -11.48
CA LEU A 263 31.95 4.51 -12.78
C LEU A 263 33.50 4.54 -12.67
N VAL A 264 34.02 5.40 -11.81
CA VAL A 264 35.47 5.52 -11.63
C VAL A 264 36.05 4.18 -11.15
N LEU A 265 35.35 3.52 -10.24
CA LEU A 265 35.76 2.20 -9.74
C LEU A 265 35.74 1.15 -10.86
N VAL A 266 34.68 1.10 -11.67
CA VAL A 266 34.54 0.16 -12.80
C VAL A 266 35.69 0.34 -13.79
N ILE A 267 35.98 1.59 -14.21
CA ILE A 267 37.06 1.88 -15.15
C ILE A 267 38.43 1.52 -14.53
N ALA A 268 38.69 1.93 -13.31
CA ALA A 268 39.97 1.69 -12.64
C ALA A 268 40.20 0.19 -12.45
N THR A 269 39.20 -0.56 -11.98
CA THR A 269 39.36 -2.00 -11.75
C THR A 269 39.46 -2.81 -13.04
N SER A 270 38.71 -2.40 -14.10
CA SER A 270 38.88 -3.02 -15.42
C SER A 270 40.28 -2.80 -16.00
N PHE A 271 40.85 -1.58 -15.82
CA PHE A 271 42.21 -1.29 -16.27
C PHE A 271 43.24 -2.06 -15.47
N ILE A 272 43.12 -2.19 -14.15
CA ILE A 272 44.00 -2.98 -13.29
C ILE A 272 43.93 -4.48 -13.69
N CYS A 273 42.72 -5.02 -13.88
CA CYS A 273 42.49 -6.39 -14.28
C CYS A 273 43.14 -6.72 -15.64
N TYR A 274 43.03 -5.81 -16.60
CA TYR A 274 43.66 -5.88 -17.90
C TYR A 274 45.20 -5.84 -17.79
N SER A 275 45.76 -4.85 -17.08
CA SER A 275 47.19 -4.63 -16.97
C SER A 275 47.95 -5.73 -16.19
N ALA A 276 47.28 -6.33 -15.21
CA ALA A 276 47.83 -7.38 -14.38
C ALA A 276 47.47 -8.79 -14.87
N ASP A 277 46.75 -8.93 -15.98
CA ASP A 277 46.21 -10.20 -16.52
C ASP A 277 45.64 -11.11 -15.43
N MET A 278 44.75 -10.52 -14.59
CA MET A 278 44.27 -11.19 -13.37
C MET A 278 43.36 -12.40 -13.68
N GLU A 279 42.77 -12.45 -14.88
CA GLU A 279 41.99 -13.60 -15.34
C GLU A 279 42.84 -14.86 -15.45
N HIS A 280 43.97 -14.79 -16.16
CA HIS A 280 44.86 -15.96 -16.38
C HIS A 280 45.77 -16.21 -15.18
N SER A 281 46.23 -15.15 -14.50
CA SER A 281 47.17 -15.28 -13.36
C SER A 281 46.53 -15.79 -12.10
N PHE A 282 45.29 -15.39 -11.81
CA PHE A 282 44.60 -15.71 -10.56
C PHE A 282 43.23 -16.37 -10.75
N GLY A 283 42.78 -16.56 -11.99
CA GLY A 283 41.47 -17.19 -12.29
C GLY A 283 40.27 -16.36 -11.85
N LEU A 284 40.39 -15.02 -11.87
CA LEU A 284 39.28 -14.15 -11.53
C LEU A 284 38.16 -14.27 -12.56
N GLU A 285 36.91 -14.33 -12.07
CA GLU A 285 35.75 -14.28 -12.94
C GLU A 285 35.52 -12.83 -13.44
N ILE A 286 35.49 -12.65 -14.78
CA ILE A 286 35.26 -11.39 -15.47
C ILE A 286 33.92 -11.40 -16.21
N VAL A 287 33.44 -10.20 -16.62
CA VAL A 287 32.18 -10.01 -17.36
C VAL A 287 32.24 -10.68 -18.74
N GLY A 288 33.39 -10.64 -19.40
CA GLY A 288 33.59 -11.21 -20.75
C GLY A 288 33.06 -10.33 -21.88
N HIS A 289 32.85 -10.94 -23.06
CA HIS A 289 32.48 -10.21 -24.27
C HIS A 289 31.08 -9.63 -24.23
N ILE A 290 30.94 -8.32 -24.37
CA ILE A 290 29.66 -7.63 -24.48
C ILE A 290 29.40 -7.33 -25.96
N PRO A 291 28.37 -7.93 -26.59
CA PRO A 291 28.02 -7.69 -27.99
C PRO A 291 27.54 -6.27 -28.21
N LYS A 292 27.83 -5.71 -29.38
CA LYS A 292 27.44 -4.37 -29.79
C LYS A 292 26.05 -4.37 -30.41
N GLY A 293 25.28 -3.29 -30.19
CA GLY A 293 24.03 -3.02 -30.86
C GLY A 293 22.77 -3.43 -30.09
N ILE A 294 21.62 -3.17 -30.67
CA ILE A 294 20.30 -3.51 -30.15
C ILE A 294 19.77 -4.72 -30.94
N PRO A 295 19.27 -5.76 -30.26
CA PRO A 295 18.70 -6.92 -30.94
C PRO A 295 17.38 -6.55 -31.64
N ALA A 296 17.10 -7.26 -32.75
CA ALA A 296 15.78 -7.21 -33.36
C ALA A 296 14.72 -7.77 -32.40
N PRO A 297 13.50 -7.22 -32.39
CA PRO A 297 12.45 -7.68 -31.50
C PRO A 297 12.10 -9.14 -31.79
N ARG A 298 12.07 -9.96 -30.75
CA ARG A 298 11.72 -11.38 -30.83
C ARG A 298 10.74 -11.74 -29.72
N SER A 299 9.75 -12.57 -30.03
CA SER A 299 8.79 -13.04 -29.03
C SER A 299 9.48 -13.93 -28.01
N PRO A 300 9.28 -13.69 -26.70
CA PRO A 300 9.67 -14.64 -25.67
C PRO A 300 9.03 -16.02 -25.90
N PRO A 301 9.61 -17.11 -25.41
CA PRO A 301 9.08 -18.46 -25.58
C PRO A 301 7.75 -18.64 -24.82
N LEU A 302 6.63 -18.58 -25.51
CA LEU A 302 5.27 -18.66 -24.92
C LEU A 302 4.96 -20.00 -24.25
N LYS A 303 5.66 -21.08 -24.65
CA LYS A 303 5.48 -22.42 -24.08
C LYS A 303 5.86 -22.51 -22.61
N ILE A 304 6.78 -21.65 -22.15
CA ILE A 304 7.30 -21.65 -20.78
C ILE A 304 6.42 -20.81 -19.82
N LEU A 305 5.47 -20.02 -20.35
CA LEU A 305 4.64 -19.13 -19.53
C LEU A 305 3.94 -19.84 -18.36
N PRO A 306 3.36 -21.04 -18.49
CA PRO A 306 2.74 -21.73 -17.37
C PRO A 306 3.73 -22.10 -16.25
N GLU A 307 5.00 -22.34 -16.59
CA GLU A 307 6.01 -22.76 -15.64
C GLU A 307 6.59 -21.58 -14.82
N VAL A 308 6.47 -20.37 -15.32
CA VAL A 308 7.01 -19.15 -14.67
C VAL A 308 5.93 -18.27 -14.02
N VAL A 309 4.69 -18.76 -13.88
CA VAL A 309 3.56 -17.96 -13.33
C VAL A 309 3.87 -17.45 -11.92
N THR A 310 4.46 -18.28 -11.06
CA THR A 310 4.76 -17.92 -9.67
C THR A 310 5.77 -16.77 -9.58
N GLU A 311 6.85 -16.87 -10.36
CA GLU A 311 7.89 -15.84 -10.40
C GLU A 311 7.36 -14.56 -11.07
N ALA A 312 6.58 -14.70 -12.14
CA ALA A 312 5.96 -13.56 -12.83
C ALA A 312 4.98 -12.81 -11.92
N PHE A 313 4.18 -13.52 -11.13
CA PHE A 313 3.31 -12.91 -10.13
C PHE A 313 4.10 -12.20 -9.03
N GLY A 314 5.20 -12.81 -8.57
CA GLY A 314 6.13 -12.19 -7.64
C GLY A 314 6.74 -10.89 -8.19
N VAL A 315 7.21 -10.91 -9.44
CA VAL A 315 7.74 -9.72 -10.14
C VAL A 315 6.66 -8.64 -10.27
N ALA A 316 5.44 -9.03 -10.66
CA ALA A 316 4.34 -8.09 -10.83
C ALA A 316 4.00 -7.35 -9.53
N LEU A 317 3.88 -8.07 -8.42
CA LEU A 317 3.54 -7.48 -7.13
C LEU A 317 4.72 -6.73 -6.51
N VAL A 318 5.87 -7.40 -6.34
CA VAL A 318 7.04 -6.80 -5.66
C VAL A 318 7.57 -5.60 -6.43
N GLY A 319 7.69 -5.73 -7.76
CA GLY A 319 8.14 -4.64 -8.62
C GLY A 319 7.21 -3.44 -8.58
N TYR A 320 5.89 -3.67 -8.63
CA TYR A 320 4.90 -2.61 -8.54
C TYR A 320 4.90 -1.92 -7.18
N VAL A 321 4.84 -2.69 -6.09
CA VAL A 321 4.81 -2.15 -4.73
C VAL A 321 6.03 -1.28 -4.43
N ALA A 322 7.23 -1.76 -4.79
CA ALA A 322 8.46 -0.99 -4.62
C ALA A 322 8.45 0.29 -5.45
N SER A 323 7.96 0.24 -6.68
CA SER A 323 7.89 1.39 -7.59
C SER A 323 6.85 2.41 -7.12
N LEU A 324 5.67 1.95 -6.71
CA LEU A 324 4.59 2.82 -6.22
C LEU A 324 4.99 3.55 -4.95
N ALA A 325 5.65 2.87 -4.01
CA ALA A 325 6.17 3.51 -2.80
C ALA A 325 7.11 4.69 -3.13
N LEU A 326 7.98 4.52 -4.14
CA LEU A 326 8.87 5.58 -4.61
C LEU A 326 8.11 6.68 -5.36
N ALA A 327 7.06 6.35 -6.11
CA ALA A 327 6.23 7.33 -6.77
C ALA A 327 5.47 8.21 -5.76
N HIS A 328 4.93 7.61 -4.69
CA HIS A 328 4.28 8.36 -3.62
C HIS A 328 5.26 9.21 -2.81
N ASP A 329 6.45 8.69 -2.44
CA ASP A 329 7.50 9.48 -1.77
C ASP A 329 7.91 10.69 -2.63
N SER A 330 8.06 10.48 -3.94
CA SER A 330 8.34 11.55 -4.91
C SER A 330 7.21 12.59 -4.95
N ALA A 331 5.97 12.12 -5.06
CA ALA A 331 4.79 12.95 -5.14
C ALA A 331 4.62 13.83 -3.90
N GLN A 332 4.85 13.24 -2.72
CA GLN A 332 4.80 13.97 -1.46
C GLN A 332 5.91 15.03 -1.35
N ARG A 333 7.15 14.70 -1.75
CA ARG A 333 8.30 15.64 -1.69
C ARG A 333 8.17 16.82 -2.65
N PHE A 334 7.63 16.58 -3.83
CA PHE A 334 7.56 17.57 -4.92
C PHE A 334 6.15 18.09 -5.19
N HIS A 335 5.18 17.75 -4.32
CA HIS A 335 3.80 18.27 -4.33
C HIS A 335 3.06 18.05 -5.66
N TYR A 336 3.08 16.83 -6.19
CA TYR A 336 2.24 16.41 -7.31
C TYR A 336 1.42 15.16 -6.92
N SER A 337 0.42 14.82 -7.71
CA SER A 337 -0.43 13.65 -7.49
C SER A 337 -0.04 12.49 -8.40
N VAL A 338 -0.19 11.28 -7.90
CA VAL A 338 0.03 10.03 -8.65
C VAL A 338 -1.24 9.21 -8.55
N ASP A 339 -1.70 8.66 -9.67
CA ASP A 339 -2.79 7.69 -9.72
C ASP A 339 -2.21 6.27 -9.71
N ASP A 340 -2.49 5.53 -8.65
CA ASP A 340 -2.00 4.17 -8.45
C ASP A 340 -2.41 3.24 -9.58
N ASN A 341 -3.61 3.42 -10.12
CA ASN A 341 -4.07 2.58 -11.22
C ASN A 341 -3.31 2.87 -12.52
N GLN A 342 -3.00 4.14 -12.80
CA GLN A 342 -2.18 4.52 -13.96
C GLN A 342 -0.75 3.98 -13.85
N GLU A 343 -0.19 3.91 -12.64
CA GLU A 343 1.14 3.33 -12.40
C GLU A 343 1.17 1.82 -12.72
N PHE A 344 0.07 1.07 -12.49
CA PHE A 344 -0.04 -0.33 -12.97
C PHE A 344 0.11 -0.44 -14.48
N LEU A 345 -0.53 0.46 -15.23
CA LEU A 345 -0.42 0.48 -16.68
C LEU A 345 1.02 0.82 -17.12
N ALA A 346 1.61 1.85 -16.51
CA ALA A 346 2.95 2.32 -16.84
C ALA A 346 4.01 1.22 -16.59
N HIS A 347 4.01 0.59 -15.43
CA HIS A 347 4.93 -0.50 -15.11
C HIS A 347 4.62 -1.77 -15.89
N GLY A 348 3.35 -2.08 -16.13
CA GLY A 348 2.95 -3.21 -16.95
C GLY A 348 3.48 -3.10 -18.37
N LEU A 349 3.28 -1.96 -19.03
CA LEU A 349 3.80 -1.71 -20.36
C LEU A 349 5.34 -1.65 -20.39
N SER A 350 5.97 -1.13 -19.31
CA SER A 350 7.43 -1.10 -19.15
C SER A 350 8.04 -2.49 -18.95
N ASN A 351 7.25 -3.52 -18.72
CA ASN A 351 7.68 -4.92 -18.70
C ASN A 351 7.27 -5.67 -20.00
N VAL A 352 6.04 -5.47 -20.49
CA VAL A 352 5.54 -6.14 -21.68
C VAL A 352 6.32 -5.77 -22.93
N ILE A 353 6.46 -4.47 -23.25
CA ILE A 353 7.10 -4.02 -24.50
C ILE A 353 8.59 -4.38 -24.51
N PRO A 354 9.39 -4.11 -23.44
CA PRO A 354 10.80 -4.47 -23.43
C PRO A 354 11.08 -5.98 -23.44
N SER A 355 10.15 -6.83 -23.03
CA SER A 355 10.35 -8.29 -23.06
C SER A 355 10.63 -8.82 -24.47
N PHE A 356 10.13 -8.16 -25.52
CA PHE A 356 10.41 -8.49 -26.91
C PHE A 356 11.83 -8.11 -27.36
N PHE A 357 12.54 -7.30 -26.57
CA PHE A 357 13.92 -6.87 -26.80
C PHE A 357 14.89 -7.51 -25.81
N PHE A 358 14.60 -8.71 -25.35
CA PHE A 358 15.42 -9.48 -24.42
C PHE A 358 15.74 -8.72 -23.12
N CYS A 359 14.76 -8.03 -22.57
CA CYS A 359 14.90 -7.34 -21.29
C CYS A 359 14.46 -8.22 -20.12
N ILE A 360 15.23 -8.16 -19.04
CA ILE A 360 14.87 -8.72 -17.75
C ILE A 360 13.76 -7.88 -17.08
N PRO A 361 13.01 -8.42 -16.11
CA PRO A 361 11.94 -7.67 -15.42
C PRO A 361 12.45 -6.38 -14.79
N SER A 362 11.71 -5.31 -15.02
CA SER A 362 12.07 -3.96 -14.57
C SER A 362 11.18 -3.46 -13.43
N ALA A 363 11.74 -2.58 -12.60
CA ALA A 363 11.02 -1.79 -11.60
C ALA A 363 11.82 -0.53 -11.24
N ALA A 364 11.21 0.38 -10.47
CA ALA A 364 11.93 1.54 -9.96
C ALA A 364 12.87 1.15 -8.82
N ALA A 365 14.07 1.75 -8.79
CA ALA A 365 15.06 1.53 -7.76
C ALA A 365 15.24 2.75 -6.87
N MET A 366 15.23 2.55 -5.55
CA MET A 366 15.38 3.60 -4.55
C MET A 366 16.66 4.44 -4.77
N GLY A 367 17.79 3.78 -5.10
CA GLY A 367 19.06 4.48 -5.34
C GLY A 367 19.02 5.44 -6.52
N ARG A 368 18.39 5.04 -7.64
CA ARG A 368 18.24 5.88 -8.84
C ARG A 368 17.27 7.04 -8.59
N THR A 369 16.16 6.77 -7.93
CA THR A 369 15.18 7.79 -7.56
C THR A 369 15.77 8.81 -6.58
N ALA A 370 16.49 8.36 -5.57
CA ALA A 370 17.22 9.23 -4.65
C ALA A 370 18.30 10.07 -5.34
N LEU A 371 18.98 9.52 -6.36
CA LEU A 371 19.92 10.26 -7.18
C LEU A 371 19.24 11.44 -7.89
N LEU A 372 18.10 11.20 -8.55
CA LEU A 372 17.32 12.26 -9.22
C LEU A 372 16.89 13.37 -8.26
N TYR A 373 16.49 13.03 -7.02
CA TYR A 373 16.20 14.04 -5.99
C TYR A 373 17.44 14.88 -5.63
N ASN A 374 18.58 14.20 -5.46
CA ASN A 374 19.81 14.82 -5.00
C ASN A 374 20.45 15.72 -6.05
N THR A 375 20.32 15.37 -7.33
CA THR A 375 20.86 16.14 -8.46
C THR A 375 19.91 17.22 -8.94
N GLY A 376 18.66 17.22 -8.44
CA GLY A 376 17.69 18.27 -8.72
C GLY A 376 16.98 18.13 -10.07
N ALA A 377 16.80 16.89 -10.55
CA ALA A 377 15.97 16.61 -11.72
C ALA A 377 14.58 17.25 -11.58
N LYS A 378 13.99 17.66 -12.68
CA LYS A 378 12.67 18.30 -12.70
C LYS A 378 11.62 17.43 -13.35
N THR A 379 12.02 16.67 -14.37
CA THR A 379 11.11 15.90 -15.22
C THR A 379 11.70 14.57 -15.65
N GLN A 380 10.88 13.75 -16.32
CA GLN A 380 11.32 12.51 -16.97
C GLN A 380 12.29 12.71 -18.16
N VAL A 381 12.56 13.96 -18.58
CA VAL A 381 13.61 14.26 -19.57
C VAL A 381 14.97 13.78 -19.07
N ALA A 382 15.27 13.85 -17.77
CA ALA A 382 16.49 13.28 -17.21
C ALA A 382 16.64 11.78 -17.50
N CYS A 383 15.54 11.00 -17.38
CA CYS A 383 15.54 9.58 -17.74
C CYS A 383 15.75 9.35 -19.24
N LEU A 384 15.16 10.18 -20.11
CA LEU A 384 15.36 10.08 -21.56
C LEU A 384 16.80 10.41 -21.95
N ILE A 385 17.42 11.41 -21.32
CA ILE A 385 18.85 11.73 -21.53
C ILE A 385 19.72 10.56 -21.07
N SER A 386 19.41 9.95 -19.94
CA SER A 386 20.15 8.76 -19.49
C SER A 386 20.04 7.59 -20.48
N CYS A 387 18.87 7.38 -21.08
CA CYS A 387 18.68 6.35 -22.11
C CYS A 387 19.59 6.61 -23.34
N ILE A 388 19.70 7.85 -23.81
CA ILE A 388 20.58 8.19 -24.92
C ILE A 388 22.04 7.85 -24.56
N LEU A 389 22.47 8.17 -23.35
CA LEU A 389 23.84 7.87 -22.90
C LEU A 389 24.08 6.36 -22.74
N VAL A 390 23.11 5.61 -22.20
CA VAL A 390 23.19 4.14 -22.14
C VAL A 390 23.31 3.54 -23.54
N LEU A 391 22.58 4.09 -24.52
CA LEU A 391 22.70 3.67 -25.91
C LEU A 391 24.11 3.91 -26.46
N VAL A 392 24.70 5.08 -26.20
CA VAL A 392 26.09 5.37 -26.56
C VAL A 392 27.03 4.35 -25.92
N VAL A 393 26.85 3.99 -24.66
CA VAL A 393 27.68 2.97 -23.99
C VAL A 393 27.56 1.61 -24.65
N ILE A 394 26.35 1.17 -25.03
CA ILE A 394 26.14 -0.11 -25.72
C ILE A 394 26.93 -0.17 -27.04
N TYR A 395 26.97 0.92 -27.81
CA TYR A 395 27.64 0.93 -29.11
C TYR A 395 29.16 1.18 -29.04
N THR A 396 29.64 1.92 -28.01
CA THR A 396 31.04 2.39 -27.98
C THR A 396 31.85 1.75 -26.85
N ILE A 397 31.35 1.77 -25.61
CA ILE A 397 32.11 1.41 -24.38
C ILE A 397 31.95 -0.07 -24.02
N GLY A 398 30.89 -0.74 -24.51
CA GLY A 398 30.61 -2.15 -24.16
C GLY A 398 31.83 -3.06 -24.19
N PRO A 399 32.64 -3.08 -25.27
CA PRO A 399 33.84 -3.93 -25.34
C PRO A 399 34.93 -3.61 -24.30
N MET A 400 34.99 -2.38 -23.81
CA MET A 400 35.97 -2.00 -22.77
C MET A 400 35.63 -2.57 -21.41
N LEU A 401 34.37 -2.98 -21.18
CA LEU A 401 33.91 -3.60 -19.94
C LEU A 401 34.21 -5.11 -19.86
N TYR A 402 34.87 -5.68 -20.87
CA TYR A 402 35.27 -7.08 -20.92
C TYR A 402 36.02 -7.53 -19.64
N TRP A 403 37.02 -6.73 -19.24
CA TRP A 403 37.93 -7.04 -18.11
C TRP A 403 37.34 -6.67 -16.73
N LEU A 404 36.09 -6.40 -16.63
CA LEU A 404 35.45 -6.00 -15.36
C LEU A 404 35.26 -7.22 -14.45
N PRO A 405 35.87 -7.24 -13.22
CA PRO A 405 35.74 -8.37 -12.30
C PRO A 405 34.33 -8.47 -11.70
N MET A 406 33.80 -9.69 -11.60
CA MET A 406 32.45 -9.94 -11.00
C MET A 406 32.38 -9.52 -9.54
N GLY A 407 33.45 -9.65 -8.75
CA GLY A 407 33.52 -9.24 -7.34
C GLY A 407 33.30 -7.73 -7.16
N VAL A 408 33.74 -6.89 -8.14
CA VAL A 408 33.52 -5.44 -8.10
C VAL A 408 32.04 -5.11 -8.34
N LEU A 409 31.39 -5.77 -9.29
CA LEU A 409 29.96 -5.62 -9.52
C LEU A 409 29.13 -6.04 -8.29
N ALA A 410 29.50 -7.16 -7.68
CA ALA A 410 28.89 -7.62 -6.42
C ALA A 410 29.05 -6.57 -5.29
N SER A 411 30.22 -5.94 -5.20
CA SER A 411 30.50 -4.86 -4.24
C SER A 411 29.59 -3.64 -4.46
N ILE A 412 29.38 -3.26 -5.73
CA ILE A 412 28.48 -2.15 -6.10
C ILE A 412 27.03 -2.48 -5.70
N ILE A 413 26.57 -3.73 -5.93
CA ILE A 413 25.24 -4.19 -5.52
C ILE A 413 25.07 -4.06 -4.01
N VAL A 414 25.99 -4.63 -3.23
CA VAL A 414 25.91 -4.66 -1.77
C VAL A 414 25.89 -3.26 -1.17
N VAL A 415 26.78 -2.37 -1.65
CA VAL A 415 26.80 -0.97 -1.20
C VAL A 415 25.54 -0.21 -1.67
N GLY A 416 24.99 -0.53 -2.85
CA GLY A 416 23.76 0.04 -3.35
C GLY A 416 22.51 -0.31 -2.51
N LEU A 417 22.53 -1.47 -1.83
CA LEU A 417 21.44 -1.94 -0.96
C LEU A 417 21.49 -1.36 0.47
N LYS A 418 22.55 -0.57 0.81
CA LYS A 418 22.71 0.05 2.13
C LYS A 418 21.43 0.74 2.60
N GLY A 419 20.78 1.50 1.73
CA GLY A 419 19.54 2.23 2.06
C GLY A 419 18.38 1.32 2.48
N MET A 420 18.23 0.18 1.81
CA MET A 420 17.19 -0.81 2.16
C MET A 420 17.52 -1.51 3.49
N LEU A 421 18.77 -1.86 3.72
CA LEU A 421 19.19 -2.47 4.98
C LEU A 421 19.11 -1.50 6.15
N MET A 422 19.30 -0.20 5.92
CA MET A 422 19.17 0.82 6.98
C MET A 422 17.74 0.96 7.52
N GLN A 423 16.72 0.42 6.84
CA GLN A 423 15.33 0.39 7.33
C GLN A 423 15.17 -0.41 8.62
N PHE A 424 16.14 -1.23 9.02
CA PHE A 424 16.18 -1.80 10.38
C PHE A 424 16.10 -0.74 11.49
N ARG A 425 16.51 0.49 11.24
CA ARG A 425 16.39 1.60 12.20
C ARG A 425 14.94 2.01 12.46
N ASP A 426 14.06 1.77 11.50
CA ASP A 426 12.64 2.09 11.61
C ASP A 426 11.91 1.17 12.59
N LEU A 427 12.48 0.00 12.93
CA LEU A 427 11.96 -0.88 13.98
C LEU A 427 11.76 -0.13 15.32
N LYS A 428 12.69 0.75 15.67
CA LYS A 428 12.60 1.55 16.91
C LYS A 428 11.41 2.53 16.84
N LYS A 429 11.18 3.11 15.65
CA LYS A 429 10.03 3.99 15.38
C LYS A 429 8.71 3.20 15.53
N TYR A 430 8.60 2.04 14.87
CA TYR A 430 7.39 1.20 14.96
C TYR A 430 7.11 0.75 16.39
N TRP A 431 8.12 0.32 17.13
CA TRP A 431 7.94 -0.07 18.54
C TRP A 431 7.39 1.05 19.40
N SER A 432 7.81 2.30 19.18
CA SER A 432 7.36 3.46 19.96
C SER A 432 5.95 3.92 19.63
N VAL A 433 5.49 3.70 18.39
CA VAL A 433 4.17 4.14 17.91
C VAL A 433 3.12 3.03 18.11
N ASP A 434 3.38 1.84 17.59
CA ASP A 434 2.46 0.71 17.65
C ASP A 434 3.19 -0.63 17.66
N LYS A 435 3.07 -1.34 18.77
CA LYS A 435 3.67 -2.67 18.93
C LYS A 435 3.13 -3.70 17.93
N THR A 436 1.92 -3.49 17.41
CA THR A 436 1.31 -4.38 16.42
C THR A 436 1.99 -4.22 15.07
N GLU A 437 2.24 -2.99 14.62
CA GLU A 437 2.98 -2.74 13.40
C GLU A 437 4.42 -3.24 13.48
N TRP A 438 5.07 -3.11 14.63
CA TRP A 438 6.36 -3.72 14.87
C TRP A 438 6.31 -5.24 14.71
N SER A 439 5.29 -5.91 15.27
CA SER A 439 5.10 -7.36 15.13
C SER A 439 4.89 -7.78 13.68
N ILE A 440 4.08 -7.02 12.91
CA ILE A 440 3.88 -7.25 11.47
C ILE A 440 5.23 -7.13 10.75
N TRP A 441 6.00 -6.08 11.03
CA TRP A 441 7.29 -5.86 10.40
C TRP A 441 8.25 -7.03 10.64
N VAL A 442 8.44 -7.42 11.92
CA VAL A 442 9.35 -8.51 12.29
C VAL A 442 8.92 -9.84 11.67
N SER A 443 7.64 -10.20 11.75
CA SER A 443 7.14 -11.45 11.20
C SER A 443 7.24 -11.47 9.67
N THR A 444 6.90 -10.37 8.99
CA THR A 444 7.04 -10.25 7.52
C THR A 444 8.51 -10.37 7.10
N TYR A 445 9.45 -9.74 7.82
CA TYR A 445 10.87 -9.85 7.56
C TYR A 445 11.37 -11.31 7.69
N VAL A 446 11.00 -11.98 8.80
CA VAL A 446 11.39 -13.39 9.03
C VAL A 446 10.83 -14.29 7.92
N PHE A 447 9.55 -14.14 7.55
CA PHE A 447 8.96 -14.90 6.46
C PHE A 447 9.64 -14.62 5.12
N THR A 448 9.99 -13.37 4.84
CA THR A 448 10.72 -12.98 3.63
C THR A 448 12.08 -13.69 3.59
N VAL A 449 12.84 -13.69 4.69
CA VAL A 449 14.19 -14.30 4.74
C VAL A 449 14.12 -15.83 4.71
N CYS A 450 13.11 -16.44 5.34
CA CYS A 450 12.99 -17.91 5.38
C CYS A 450 12.49 -18.50 4.06
N PHE A 451 11.63 -17.79 3.30
CA PHE A 451 11.02 -18.33 2.10
C PHE A 451 11.42 -17.55 0.84
N ALA A 452 10.78 -16.44 0.58
CA ALA A 452 11.08 -15.56 -0.56
C ALA A 452 10.34 -14.21 -0.39
N ALA A 453 10.75 -13.19 -1.16
CA ALA A 453 10.17 -11.85 -1.07
C ALA A 453 8.67 -11.80 -1.43
N ASN A 454 8.23 -12.57 -2.42
CA ASN A 454 6.83 -12.68 -2.83
C ASN A 454 5.95 -13.33 -1.73
N VAL A 455 6.46 -14.39 -1.08
CA VAL A 455 5.77 -15.08 0.02
C VAL A 455 5.69 -14.17 1.24
N GLY A 456 6.79 -13.47 1.57
CA GLY A 456 6.83 -12.50 2.67
C GLY A 456 5.85 -11.34 2.48
N LEU A 457 5.75 -10.79 1.26
CA LEU A 457 4.78 -9.74 0.94
C LEU A 457 3.33 -10.25 1.14
N LEU A 458 3.01 -11.42 0.59
CA LEU A 458 1.69 -12.01 0.72
C LEU A 458 1.32 -12.25 2.19
N TYR A 459 2.25 -12.81 2.96
CA TYR A 459 2.10 -13.00 4.40
C TYR A 459 1.83 -11.67 5.13
N GLY A 460 2.62 -10.64 4.84
CA GLY A 460 2.46 -9.31 5.45
C GLY A 460 1.10 -8.68 5.16
N VAL A 461 0.59 -8.79 3.93
CA VAL A 461 -0.74 -8.31 3.55
C VAL A 461 -1.83 -9.09 4.30
N VAL A 462 -1.73 -10.41 4.36
CA VAL A 462 -2.69 -11.25 5.12
C VAL A 462 -2.69 -10.86 6.60
N CYS A 463 -1.51 -10.72 7.21
CA CYS A 463 -1.39 -10.26 8.60
C CYS A 463 -2.03 -8.90 8.81
N THR A 464 -1.82 -7.94 7.90
CA THR A 464 -2.44 -6.62 7.97
C THR A 464 -3.95 -6.72 7.93
N ILE A 465 -4.52 -7.49 7.00
CA ILE A 465 -5.97 -7.71 6.91
C ILE A 465 -6.51 -8.32 8.21
N VAL A 466 -5.88 -9.38 8.70
CA VAL A 466 -6.29 -10.04 9.94
C VAL A 466 -6.27 -9.08 11.12
N ILE A 467 -5.22 -8.26 11.24
CA ILE A 467 -5.08 -7.29 12.33
C ILE A 467 -6.12 -6.17 12.21
N VAL A 468 -6.38 -5.67 11.01
CA VAL A 468 -7.43 -4.66 10.77
C VAL A 468 -8.79 -5.22 11.17
N VAL A 469 -9.13 -6.44 10.73
CA VAL A 469 -10.37 -7.13 11.11
C VAL A 469 -10.47 -7.29 12.63
N PHE A 470 -9.38 -7.72 13.27
CA PHE A 470 -9.33 -7.91 14.72
C PHE A 470 -9.46 -6.58 15.49
N ARG A 471 -8.77 -5.52 15.07
CA ARG A 471 -8.92 -4.18 15.65
C ARG A 471 -10.33 -3.65 15.49
N PHE A 472 -10.89 -3.83 14.30
CA PHE A 472 -12.25 -3.38 14.00
C PHE A 472 -13.29 -4.13 14.87
N SER A 473 -13.15 -5.45 15.03
CA SER A 473 -14.02 -6.26 15.89
C SER A 473 -13.92 -5.89 17.37
N ARG A 474 -12.76 -5.39 17.82
CA ARG A 474 -12.53 -4.97 19.21
C ARG A 474 -12.76 -3.49 19.47
N ALA A 475 -12.99 -2.67 18.44
CA ALA A 475 -13.24 -1.25 18.63
C ALA A 475 -14.43 -1.02 19.57
N THR A 476 -14.26 -0.08 20.51
CA THR A 476 -15.36 0.37 21.39
C THR A 476 -16.29 1.25 20.60
N THR A 477 -17.51 0.76 20.35
CA THR A 477 -18.51 1.46 19.54
C THR A 477 -19.37 2.41 20.37
N LEU A 478 -19.35 2.29 21.70
CA LEU A 478 -20.22 3.00 22.61
C LEU A 478 -19.42 3.91 23.54
N SER A 479 -19.89 5.13 23.70
CA SER A 479 -19.42 6.06 24.72
C SER A 479 -20.61 6.57 25.51
N LEU A 480 -20.57 6.37 26.83
CA LEU A 480 -21.58 6.91 27.75
C LEU A 480 -21.15 8.32 28.16
N LYS A 481 -22.00 9.31 27.87
CA LYS A 481 -21.82 10.68 28.36
C LYS A 481 -22.89 10.97 29.41
N HIS A 482 -22.45 11.34 30.60
CA HIS A 482 -23.31 11.96 31.59
C HIS A 482 -23.32 13.46 31.32
N MET A 483 -24.46 14.01 31.05
CA MET A 483 -24.61 15.46 30.93
C MET A 483 -24.71 16.05 32.34
N ASN A 484 -23.68 16.77 32.77
CA ASN A 484 -23.72 17.53 34.00
C ASN A 484 -24.64 18.75 33.78
N GLU A 485 -25.40 19.12 34.82
CA GLU A 485 -26.41 20.19 34.81
C GLU A 485 -25.92 21.56 34.33
N THR A 486 -24.63 21.80 34.30
CA THR A 486 -24.00 23.05 33.85
C THR A 486 -24.02 23.29 32.35
N GLU A 487 -24.11 22.25 31.52
CA GLU A 487 -24.12 22.40 30.04
C GLU A 487 -25.52 22.62 29.45
N CYS A 488 -26.58 22.36 30.22
CA CYS A 488 -27.98 22.51 29.78
C CYS A 488 -28.62 23.86 30.14
N ARG A 489 -27.84 24.84 30.64
CA ARG A 489 -28.40 26.19 30.89
C ARG A 489 -28.68 26.93 29.57
N PHE A 490 -29.71 26.52 28.86
CA PHE A 490 -30.50 27.46 28.08
C PHE A 490 -31.34 28.28 29.05
N LYS A 491 -31.12 29.59 29.03
CA LYS A 491 -31.79 30.64 29.79
C LYS A 491 -33.31 30.45 29.78
N THR A 492 -33.84 29.80 30.77
CA THR A 492 -35.22 30.03 31.22
C THR A 492 -35.17 30.00 32.74
N GLU A 493 -35.37 31.17 33.34
CA GLU A 493 -35.50 31.39 34.77
C GLU A 493 -36.74 30.65 35.30
N VAL A 494 -36.58 29.36 35.60
CA VAL A 494 -37.49 28.63 36.46
C VAL A 494 -36.63 27.63 37.25
N ASP A 495 -36.43 27.91 38.53
CA ASP A 495 -35.85 27.00 39.48
C ASP A 495 -36.72 25.75 39.59
N PHE A 496 -36.24 24.60 39.10
CA PHE A 496 -36.77 23.29 39.39
C PHE A 496 -35.68 22.43 39.99
N GLU A 497 -35.68 22.32 41.31
CA GLU A 497 -35.01 21.33 42.12
C GLU A 497 -35.62 19.95 41.90
N SER A 498 -35.25 19.23 40.90
CA SER A 498 -35.28 17.77 40.73
C SER A 498 -35.28 17.34 39.27
N SER A 499 -34.21 17.55 38.54
CA SER A 499 -34.09 16.92 37.22
C SER A 499 -33.15 15.71 37.31
N GLN A 500 -33.70 14.52 37.18
CA GLN A 500 -32.88 13.33 37.02
C GLN A 500 -32.01 13.46 35.77
N PRO A 501 -30.71 13.07 35.81
CA PRO A 501 -29.79 13.25 34.68
C PRO A 501 -30.23 12.43 33.48
N VAL A 502 -30.33 13.08 32.31
CA VAL A 502 -30.58 12.42 31.05
C VAL A 502 -29.28 11.73 30.59
N LYS A 503 -29.37 10.44 30.30
CA LYS A 503 -28.22 9.66 29.87
C LYS A 503 -28.15 9.57 28.35
N ILE A 504 -26.96 9.84 27.80
CA ILE A 504 -26.71 9.83 26.35
C ILE A 504 -25.72 8.74 26.04
N VAL A 505 -26.10 7.79 25.18
CA VAL A 505 -25.23 6.76 24.64
C VAL A 505 -24.87 7.15 23.21
N SER A 506 -23.63 7.56 23.00
CA SER A 506 -23.11 7.90 21.67
C SER A 506 -22.51 6.69 20.96
N VAL A 507 -22.93 6.46 19.72
CA VAL A 507 -22.38 5.42 18.82
C VAL A 507 -21.36 6.08 17.91
N ASN A 508 -20.06 5.88 18.17
CA ASN A 508 -18.99 6.66 17.57
C ASN A 508 -18.23 5.94 16.44
N ASN A 509 -18.56 4.68 16.15
CA ASN A 509 -17.85 3.88 15.15
C ASN A 509 -18.82 3.20 14.19
N PRO A 510 -18.37 2.80 12.99
CA PRO A 510 -19.18 2.01 12.08
C PRO A 510 -19.72 0.74 12.75
N LEU A 511 -20.96 0.39 12.44
CA LEU A 511 -21.64 -0.79 12.99
C LEU A 511 -21.85 -1.82 11.88
N VAL A 512 -21.04 -2.88 11.89
CA VAL A 512 -21.02 -3.93 10.88
C VAL A 512 -21.01 -5.32 11.53
N PHE A 513 -21.18 -6.37 10.72
CA PHE A 513 -21.23 -7.76 11.19
C PHE A 513 -20.06 -8.14 12.10
N LEU A 514 -18.87 -7.53 11.94
CA LEU A 514 -17.67 -7.81 12.73
C LEU A 514 -17.79 -7.37 14.19
N ASN A 515 -18.46 -6.26 14.46
CA ASN A 515 -18.57 -5.69 15.82
C ASN A 515 -20.01 -5.69 16.36
N ALA A 516 -20.99 -6.12 15.57
CA ALA A 516 -22.41 -6.10 15.92
C ALA A 516 -22.73 -6.90 17.20
N LYS A 517 -22.15 -8.10 17.35
CA LYS A 517 -22.34 -8.93 18.56
C LYS A 517 -21.80 -8.25 19.83
N LYS A 518 -20.60 -7.65 19.74
CA LYS A 518 -19.99 -6.94 20.84
C LYS A 518 -20.76 -5.67 21.20
N PHE A 519 -21.21 -4.94 20.20
CA PHE A 519 -22.07 -3.79 20.37
C PHE A 519 -23.33 -4.15 21.15
N TYR A 520 -24.01 -5.24 20.78
CA TYR A 520 -25.19 -5.73 21.47
C TYR A 520 -24.92 -6.08 22.94
N ALA A 521 -23.84 -6.84 23.18
CA ALA A 521 -23.45 -7.22 24.54
C ALA A 521 -23.12 -5.99 25.41
N ASN A 522 -22.36 -5.03 24.88
CA ASN A 522 -22.00 -3.81 25.59
C ASN A 522 -23.21 -2.93 25.90
N ILE A 523 -24.18 -2.83 24.99
CA ILE A 523 -25.43 -2.10 25.25
C ILE A 523 -26.22 -2.77 26.36
N LEU A 524 -26.40 -4.09 26.30
CA LEU A 524 -27.10 -4.82 27.33
C LEU A 524 -26.43 -4.67 28.70
N GLU A 525 -25.10 -4.68 28.77
CA GLU A 525 -24.34 -4.46 29.97
C GLU A 525 -24.59 -3.05 30.55
N ILE A 526 -24.54 -2.01 29.68
CA ILE A 526 -24.83 -0.63 30.11
C ILE A 526 -26.26 -0.53 30.65
N ILE A 527 -27.22 -1.09 29.95
CA ILE A 527 -28.63 -1.06 30.37
C ILE A 527 -28.83 -1.83 31.67
N HIS A 528 -28.24 -3.01 31.81
CA HIS A 528 -28.38 -3.84 33.01
C HIS A 528 -27.74 -3.18 34.24
N LYS A 529 -26.55 -2.60 34.08
CA LYS A 529 -25.85 -1.87 35.14
C LYS A 529 -26.66 -0.66 35.63
N GLU A 530 -27.30 0.02 34.70
CA GLU A 530 -28.19 1.15 35.02
C GLU A 530 -29.45 0.70 35.76
N TRP A 531 -30.02 -0.44 35.37
CA TRP A 531 -31.21 -1.00 36.03
C TRP A 531 -30.92 -1.43 37.44
N THR A 532 -29.81 -2.14 37.69
CA THR A 532 -29.41 -2.54 39.04
C THR A 532 -29.12 -1.34 39.95
N CYS A 533 -28.51 -0.27 39.41
CA CYS A 533 -28.26 0.95 40.16
C CYS A 533 -29.58 1.67 40.53
N ALA A 534 -30.56 1.69 39.64
CA ALA A 534 -31.87 2.27 39.88
C ALA A 534 -32.70 1.48 40.90
N GLN A 535 -32.62 0.12 40.87
CA GLN A 535 -33.24 -0.73 41.88
C GLN A 535 -32.64 -0.53 43.25
N GLN A 536 -31.31 -0.44 43.38
CA GLN A 536 -30.64 -0.15 44.62
C GLN A 536 -31.03 1.20 45.22
N LEU A 537 -31.11 2.24 44.39
CA LEU A 537 -31.58 3.58 44.80
C LEU A 537 -33.03 3.56 45.29
N SER A 538 -33.92 2.81 44.62
CA SER A 538 -35.32 2.69 45.02
C SER A 538 -35.47 1.90 46.33
N GLU A 539 -34.65 0.85 46.55
CA GLU A 539 -34.61 0.10 47.80
C GLU A 539 -34.05 0.93 48.96
N ASP A 540 -33.05 1.76 48.70
CA ASP A 540 -32.48 2.65 49.71
C ASP A 540 -33.43 3.81 50.06
N MET A 541 -34.17 4.33 49.11
CA MET A 541 -35.21 5.32 49.33
C MET A 541 -36.38 4.74 50.13
N THR A 542 -36.84 3.53 49.80
CA THR A 542 -37.90 2.86 50.59
C THR A 542 -37.45 2.51 52.03
N LYS A 543 -36.19 2.15 52.22
CA LYS A 543 -35.60 1.97 53.56
C LYS A 543 -35.49 3.29 54.34
N TYR A 544 -35.13 4.37 53.63
CA TYR A 544 -35.07 5.71 54.24
C TYR A 544 -36.46 6.22 54.64
N GLU A 545 -37.48 6.04 53.79
CA GLU A 545 -38.90 6.36 54.11
C GLU A 545 -39.44 5.51 55.24
N GLN A 546 -39.13 4.17 55.28
CA GLN A 546 -39.49 3.30 56.40
C GLN A 546 -38.82 3.74 57.71
N ASN A 547 -37.57 4.19 57.66
CA ASN A 547 -36.86 4.67 58.85
C ASN A 547 -37.43 6.03 59.32
N ILE A 548 -37.84 6.91 58.42
CA ILE A 548 -38.54 8.17 58.78
C ILE A 548 -39.90 7.83 59.44
N LEU A 549 -40.63 6.88 58.84
CA LEU A 549 -41.93 6.46 59.38
C LEU A 549 -41.78 5.81 60.81
N LEU A 550 -40.76 4.98 60.98
CA LEU A 550 -40.41 4.38 62.27
C LEU A 550 -40.00 5.43 63.33
N THR A 551 -39.25 6.46 62.87
CA THR A 551 -38.87 7.59 63.75
C THR A 551 -40.02 8.50 64.10
N SER A 552 -40.98 8.71 63.19
CA SER A 552 -42.20 9.49 63.43
C SER A 552 -43.21 8.73 64.31
N LEU A 553 -43.28 7.41 64.22
CA LEU A 553 -44.12 6.56 65.10
C LEU A 553 -43.55 6.48 66.48
N SER A 554 -42.26 6.68 66.70
CA SER A 554 -41.65 6.71 68.06
C SER A 554 -41.95 8.04 68.81
N ASN A 555 -42.35 9.10 68.08
CA ASN A 555 -42.65 10.44 68.63
C ASN A 555 -44.16 10.74 68.83
N GLY A 556 -45.00 9.76 69.02
CA GLY A 556 -46.32 9.78 69.57
C GLY A 556 -47.20 11.02 69.34
N ASN A 557 -47.59 11.35 68.11
CA ASN A 557 -48.74 12.17 67.78
C ASN A 557 -49.13 11.88 66.26
N CYS A 558 -50.17 11.05 66.12
CA CYS A 558 -50.78 10.84 64.79
C CYS A 558 -52.30 10.77 64.95
N HIS A 559 -52.98 11.87 64.65
CA HIS A 559 -54.31 11.84 64.08
C HIS A 559 -54.20 12.32 62.65
N GLY A 560 -54.54 11.48 61.66
CA GLY A 560 -54.60 11.89 60.24
C GLY A 560 -54.68 10.64 59.36
N GLU A 561 -55.79 10.51 58.70
CA GLU A 561 -56.31 9.48 57.82
C GLU A 561 -55.31 8.79 56.92
N CYS A 562 -55.34 7.47 56.87
CA CYS A 562 -54.73 6.60 55.91
C CYS A 562 -55.40 6.74 54.55
N SER A 563 -54.89 7.62 53.68
CA SER A 563 -55.27 7.63 52.28
C SER A 563 -54.36 6.70 51.48
N SER A 564 -55.02 5.79 50.78
CA SER A 564 -54.58 4.80 49.79
C SER A 564 -53.20 5.02 49.17
N LEU A 565 -52.34 4.02 49.31
CA LEU A 565 -51.14 3.82 48.56
C LEU A 565 -51.44 3.84 47.03
N GLN A 566 -51.30 4.99 46.44
CA GLN A 566 -51.20 5.08 44.97
C GLN A 566 -49.85 4.50 44.55
N GLN A 567 -49.93 3.43 43.80
CA GLN A 567 -48.79 2.88 43.05
C GLN A 567 -48.16 4.01 42.20
N HIS A 568 -46.95 4.45 42.56
CA HIS A 568 -46.16 5.35 41.73
C HIS A 568 -45.98 4.70 40.38
N PRO A 569 -46.28 5.39 39.26
CA PRO A 569 -45.99 4.89 37.90
C PRO A 569 -44.48 4.69 37.80
N SER A 570 -44.09 3.53 37.35
CA SER A 570 -42.68 3.15 37.08
C SER A 570 -41.96 4.30 36.35
N GLU A 571 -40.95 4.88 37.02
CA GLU A 571 -40.12 5.93 36.45
C GLU A 571 -39.51 5.45 35.15
N ARG A 572 -39.97 5.98 33.99
CA ARG A 572 -39.41 5.71 32.68
C ARG A 572 -38.09 6.45 32.55
N HIS A 573 -36.96 5.72 32.68
CA HIS A 573 -35.67 6.29 32.39
C HIS A 573 -35.53 6.63 30.90
N ASN A 574 -35.29 7.90 30.60
CA ASN A 574 -35.13 8.38 29.22
C ASN A 574 -33.68 8.20 28.78
N LEU A 575 -33.43 7.26 27.86
CA LEU A 575 -32.15 7.01 27.24
C LEU A 575 -32.13 7.61 25.83
N ILE A 576 -31.14 8.46 25.55
CA ILE A 576 -30.92 9.04 24.20
C ILE A 576 -29.82 8.28 23.51
N PHE A 577 -30.09 7.75 22.31
CA PHE A 577 -29.05 7.19 21.45
C PHE A 577 -28.60 8.25 20.45
N ASP A 578 -27.39 8.74 20.62
CA ASP A 578 -26.74 9.62 19.65
C ASP A 578 -26.02 8.78 18.61
N CYS A 579 -26.65 8.67 17.43
CA CYS A 579 -26.11 7.95 16.27
C CYS A 579 -25.41 8.89 15.26
N SER A 580 -25.10 10.12 15.65
CA SER A 580 -24.41 11.07 14.74
C SER A 580 -23.02 10.62 14.32
N GLY A 581 -22.33 9.86 15.19
CA GLY A 581 -21.02 9.25 14.92
C GLY A 581 -21.07 7.93 14.13
N LEU A 582 -22.27 7.44 13.76
CA LEU A 582 -22.45 6.22 12.96
C LEU A 582 -22.23 6.53 11.48
N THR A 583 -20.99 6.39 11.00
CA THR A 583 -20.58 6.76 9.64
C THR A 583 -20.97 5.71 8.59
N PHE A 584 -20.98 4.43 8.96
CA PHE A 584 -21.33 3.32 8.09
C PHE A 584 -21.98 2.18 8.87
N PHE A 585 -22.90 1.47 8.24
CA PHE A 585 -23.58 0.29 8.80
C PHE A 585 -23.94 -0.71 7.71
N ASP A 586 -23.92 -2.00 8.05
CA ASP A 586 -24.40 -3.09 7.21
C ASP A 586 -25.76 -3.63 7.68
N TYR A 587 -26.29 -4.63 6.96
CA TYR A 587 -27.57 -5.24 7.30
C TYR A 587 -27.57 -5.87 8.70
N THR A 588 -26.46 -6.52 9.11
CA THR A 588 -26.31 -7.14 10.44
C THR A 588 -26.27 -6.12 11.53
N GLY A 589 -25.54 -5.02 11.33
CA GLY A 589 -25.48 -3.90 12.28
C GLY A 589 -26.84 -3.26 12.49
N ILE A 590 -27.60 -3.02 11.42
CA ILE A 590 -28.97 -2.51 11.51
C ILE A 590 -29.88 -3.50 12.25
N SER A 591 -29.79 -4.79 11.94
CA SER A 591 -30.63 -5.82 12.56
C SER A 591 -30.41 -5.88 14.09
N VAL A 592 -29.17 -5.75 14.52
CA VAL A 592 -28.82 -5.69 15.96
C VAL A 592 -29.33 -4.41 16.60
N LEU A 593 -29.20 -3.28 15.91
CA LEU A 593 -29.72 -2.00 16.40
C LEU A 593 -31.24 -2.04 16.58
N ILE A 594 -31.95 -2.66 15.62
CA ILE A 594 -33.41 -2.90 15.73
C ILE A 594 -33.74 -3.77 16.94
N GLN A 595 -32.99 -4.84 17.21
CA GLN A 595 -33.19 -5.68 18.38
C GLN A 595 -33.07 -4.90 19.68
N VAL A 596 -32.08 -4.00 19.77
CA VAL A 596 -31.93 -3.09 20.92
C VAL A 596 -33.12 -2.17 21.06
N PHE A 597 -33.62 -1.59 19.95
CA PHE A 597 -34.77 -0.67 19.95
C PHE A 597 -36.11 -1.35 20.26
N MET A 598 -36.26 -2.62 19.95
CA MET A 598 -37.43 -3.43 20.35
C MET A 598 -37.50 -3.63 21.86
N ILE A 599 -36.35 -3.75 22.52
CA ILE A 599 -36.26 -3.92 23.98
C ILE A 599 -36.44 -2.57 24.69
N TYR A 600 -35.86 -1.51 24.13
CA TYR A 600 -35.86 -0.16 24.68
C TYR A 600 -36.14 0.88 23.59
N PRO A 601 -37.35 1.47 23.52
CA PRO A 601 -37.67 2.51 22.54
C PRO A 601 -36.92 3.80 22.88
N PRO A 602 -35.86 4.16 22.16
CA PRO A 602 -35.05 5.33 22.46
C PRO A 602 -35.46 6.56 21.67
N SER A 603 -35.00 7.73 22.12
CA SER A 603 -34.94 8.94 21.32
C SER A 603 -33.69 8.93 20.44
N LEU A 604 -33.84 9.03 19.11
CA LEU A 604 -32.77 8.81 18.13
C LEU A 604 -32.38 10.09 17.39
N THR A 605 -31.08 10.27 17.14
CA THR A 605 -30.53 11.37 16.36
C THR A 605 -29.82 10.85 15.11
N ALA A 606 -30.46 10.63 13.98
CA ALA A 606 -29.83 10.55 12.64
C ALA A 606 -30.85 10.32 11.51
N ALA A 607 -30.83 11.17 10.51
CA ALA A 607 -31.73 11.08 9.35
C ALA A 607 -31.44 9.90 8.41
N SER A 608 -30.18 9.51 8.25
CA SER A 608 -29.73 8.39 7.42
C SER A 608 -30.19 7.04 7.98
N LEU A 609 -30.15 6.90 9.29
CA LEU A 609 -30.58 5.72 10.02
C LEU A 609 -32.10 5.51 9.90
N LYS A 610 -32.89 6.58 9.91
CA LYS A 610 -34.35 6.53 9.73
C LYS A 610 -34.76 5.90 8.40
N LYS A 611 -34.02 6.20 7.31
CA LYS A 611 -34.28 5.61 6.00
C LYS A 611 -33.96 4.11 5.96
N ALA A 612 -32.86 3.70 6.57
CA ALA A 612 -32.42 2.31 6.63
C ALA A 612 -33.32 1.43 7.52
N LEU A 613 -33.77 1.94 8.66
CA LEU A 613 -34.71 1.27 9.56
C LEU A 613 -36.08 1.08 8.90
N LYS A 614 -36.53 2.07 8.13
CA LYS A 614 -37.79 2.00 7.39
C LYS A 614 -37.76 0.95 6.27
N PHE A 615 -36.58 0.69 5.66
CA PHE A 615 -36.43 -0.28 4.58
C PHE A 615 -36.46 -1.74 5.06
N ASN A 616 -36.16 -1.99 6.34
CA ASN A 616 -36.05 -3.35 6.89
C ASN A 616 -37.43 -3.94 7.32
N GLY A 617 -38.51 -3.20 7.19
CA GLY A 617 -39.91 -3.67 7.27
C GLY A 617 -40.37 -4.31 8.60
N LYS A 618 -39.49 -4.43 9.60
CA LYS A 618 -39.75 -5.09 10.88
C LYS A 618 -40.02 -4.14 12.05
N LEU A 619 -39.91 -2.85 11.84
CA LEU A 619 -40.20 -1.88 12.89
C LEU A 619 -41.52 -1.18 12.56
N GLU A 620 -42.57 -1.50 13.29
CA GLU A 620 -43.68 -0.59 13.49
C GLU A 620 -43.12 0.62 14.27
N LEU A 621 -42.72 1.65 13.52
CA LEU A 621 -42.00 2.84 14.00
C LEU A 621 -42.88 3.75 14.89
N GLU A 622 -44.03 3.28 15.38
CA GLU A 622 -44.96 4.08 16.18
C GLU A 622 -44.35 4.54 17.51
N ASN A 623 -43.35 3.84 18.03
CA ASN A 623 -42.75 4.13 19.34
C ASN A 623 -41.34 4.75 19.30
N ALA A 624 -40.70 4.90 18.14
CA ALA A 624 -39.34 5.49 18.04
C ALA A 624 -39.44 6.96 17.61
N VAL A 625 -38.98 7.85 18.44
CA VAL A 625 -38.98 9.30 18.14
C VAL A 625 -37.59 9.71 17.67
N PHE A 626 -37.54 10.33 16.49
CA PHE A 626 -36.28 10.78 15.86
C PHE A 626 -36.15 12.31 16.00
N TYR A 627 -34.98 12.74 16.46
CA TYR A 627 -34.62 14.15 16.60
C TYR A 627 -33.45 14.49 15.67
N GLU A 628 -33.31 15.75 15.31
CA GLU A 628 -32.22 16.24 14.45
C GLU A 628 -30.92 16.43 15.21
N SER A 629 -30.98 16.62 16.53
CA SER A 629 -29.84 16.81 17.40
C SER A 629 -30.09 16.29 18.81
N VAL A 630 -28.99 16.04 19.54
CA VAL A 630 -29.08 15.66 20.97
C VAL A 630 -29.79 16.76 21.79
N SER A 631 -29.49 18.02 21.52
CA SER A 631 -30.13 19.16 22.21
C SER A 631 -31.63 19.20 22.00
N SER A 632 -32.11 18.92 20.78
CA SER A 632 -33.58 18.88 20.50
C SER A 632 -34.25 17.68 21.18
N ALA A 633 -33.56 16.55 21.29
CA ALA A 633 -34.05 15.38 22.04
C ALA A 633 -34.16 15.66 23.54
N VAL A 634 -33.13 16.27 24.13
CA VAL A 634 -33.12 16.66 25.54
C VAL A 634 -34.24 17.67 25.84
N ALA A 635 -34.37 18.71 25.00
CA ALA A 635 -35.43 19.72 25.15
C ALA A 635 -36.83 19.10 25.08
N ALA A 636 -37.08 18.16 24.16
CA ALA A 636 -38.36 17.48 24.04
C ALA A 636 -38.70 16.62 25.26
N ILE A 637 -37.70 15.93 25.84
CA ILE A 637 -37.86 15.12 27.07
C ILE A 637 -38.19 16.04 28.26
N GLN A 638 -37.49 17.17 28.39
CA GLN A 638 -37.71 18.12 29.45
C GLN A 638 -39.11 18.76 29.30
N PHE A 639 -39.51 19.13 28.06
CA PHE A 639 -40.83 19.69 27.78
C PHE A 639 -41.98 18.70 28.08
N SER A 640 -41.79 17.41 27.73
CA SER A 640 -42.78 16.36 28.05
C SER A 640 -42.99 16.17 29.55
N ARG A 641 -41.92 16.31 30.33
CA ARG A 641 -41.97 16.24 31.81
C ARG A 641 -42.71 17.44 32.40
N VAL A 642 -42.43 18.64 31.91
CA VAL A 642 -43.12 19.87 32.33
C VAL A 642 -44.60 19.80 31.97
N SER A 643 -44.97 19.29 30.80
CA SER A 643 -46.34 19.11 30.40
C SER A 643 -47.07 18.04 31.22
N LEU A 644 -46.43 16.96 31.65
CA LEU A 644 -47.00 15.96 32.54
C LEU A 644 -47.23 16.53 33.95
N SER A 645 -46.29 17.29 34.51
CA SER A 645 -46.42 17.95 35.79
C SER A 645 -47.49 19.08 35.79
N LEU A 646 -47.75 19.70 34.62
CA LEU A 646 -48.82 20.66 34.44
C LEU A 646 -50.19 20.00 34.16
N CYS A 647 -50.23 18.79 33.55
CA CYS A 647 -51.46 18.04 33.34
C CYS A 647 -51.99 17.40 34.65
N GLU A 648 -51.16 17.16 35.66
CA GLU A 648 -51.66 16.80 36.98
C GLU A 648 -52.38 17.94 37.74
N LYS A 649 -52.25 19.17 37.21
CA LYS A 649 -52.93 20.36 37.79
C LYS A 649 -54.11 20.92 37.00
N GLN A 650 -54.36 20.47 35.76
CA GLN A 650 -55.52 20.90 34.97
C GLN A 650 -55.92 19.88 33.90
N ASP A 651 -57.19 19.46 33.95
CA ASP A 651 -57.88 18.71 32.91
C ASP A 651 -57.87 19.42 31.52
N VAL A 652 -57.68 18.62 30.48
CA VAL A 652 -58.16 18.82 29.10
C VAL A 652 -57.53 19.91 28.24
N LYS A 653 -56.91 19.55 27.17
CA LYS A 653 -57.30 19.77 25.78
C LYS A 653 -56.22 19.34 24.81
N ARG A 654 -56.64 18.60 23.77
CA ARG A 654 -55.85 18.15 22.63
C ARG A 654 -55.21 19.32 21.87
N LEU A 655 -53.92 19.24 21.56
CA LEU A 655 -53.19 20.13 20.65
C LEU A 655 -52.81 19.43 19.35
N PRO A 656 -52.73 20.14 18.20
CA PRO A 656 -52.75 19.58 16.86
C PRO A 656 -51.40 19.06 16.39
N ARG A 657 -51.50 18.07 15.49
CA ARG A 657 -50.35 17.49 14.77
C ARG A 657 -49.75 18.52 13.82
N VAL A 658 -48.49 18.83 13.95
CA VAL A 658 -47.70 19.59 12.98
C VAL A 658 -47.20 18.64 11.91
N SER A 659 -47.63 18.85 10.67
CA SER A 659 -47.13 18.16 9.48
C SER A 659 -45.81 18.76 9.03
N LEU A 660 -44.76 17.93 8.91
CA LEU A 660 -43.46 18.33 8.41
C LEU A 660 -43.39 18.18 6.89
N SER A 661 -43.04 19.30 6.26
CA SER A 661 -42.75 19.44 4.83
C SER A 661 -41.49 18.68 4.43
N LYS A 662 -41.59 17.95 3.32
CA LYS A 662 -40.47 17.27 2.64
C LYS A 662 -39.53 18.30 2.00
N ARG A 663 -38.24 18.26 2.30
CA ARG A 663 -37.20 18.76 1.41
C ARG A 663 -36.33 17.56 1.00
N ASP A 664 -36.35 17.27 -0.29
CA ASP A 664 -35.51 16.25 -0.93
C ASP A 664 -34.08 16.78 -1.07
N THR A 665 -33.14 16.11 -0.44
CA THR A 665 -31.73 16.24 -0.76
C THR A 665 -31.27 14.96 -1.45
N GLN A 666 -30.92 15.09 -2.72
CA GLN A 666 -30.27 14.01 -3.51
C GLN A 666 -28.88 13.72 -2.94
N PHE A 667 -28.66 12.48 -2.56
CA PHE A 667 -27.33 11.94 -2.27
C PHE A 667 -26.90 11.07 -3.45
N THR A 668 -25.82 11.47 -4.11
CA THR A 668 -25.10 10.67 -5.10
C THR A 668 -24.30 9.60 -4.34
N GLY A 669 -24.70 8.34 -4.51
CA GLY A 669 -24.02 7.20 -3.90
C GLY A 669 -22.68 6.90 -4.56
N GLU A 670 -21.62 6.94 -3.79
CA GLU A 670 -20.29 6.46 -4.19
C GLU A 670 -20.30 4.93 -4.35
N LYS A 671 -19.98 4.48 -5.54
CA LYS A 671 -19.85 3.06 -5.92
C LYS A 671 -18.56 2.38 -5.40
N GLY A 672 -17.78 3.06 -4.52
CA GLY A 672 -16.45 2.57 -4.11
C GLY A 672 -16.43 1.33 -3.18
N ASN A 673 -17.46 1.14 -2.36
CA ASN A 673 -17.38 0.17 -1.27
C ASN A 673 -17.72 -1.28 -1.65
N ALA A 674 -18.44 -1.51 -2.76
CA ALA A 674 -18.75 -2.87 -3.23
C ALA A 674 -17.52 -3.57 -3.86
N GLN A 675 -16.61 -2.80 -4.45
CA GLN A 675 -15.39 -3.32 -5.06
C GLN A 675 -14.37 -3.81 -4.03
N LEU A 676 -14.28 -3.16 -2.87
CA LEU A 676 -13.35 -3.56 -1.80
C LEU A 676 -13.75 -4.92 -1.19
N LEU A 677 -15.06 -5.16 -1.02
CA LEU A 677 -15.57 -6.43 -0.50
C LEU A 677 -15.37 -7.58 -1.50
N LEU A 678 -15.58 -7.32 -2.80
CA LEU A 678 -15.34 -8.29 -3.87
C LEU A 678 -13.84 -8.62 -3.98
N PHE A 679 -12.97 -7.64 -3.75
CA PHE A 679 -11.51 -7.83 -3.77
C PHE A 679 -11.03 -8.68 -2.60
N VAL A 680 -11.50 -8.43 -1.38
CA VAL A 680 -11.17 -9.25 -0.20
C VAL A 680 -11.65 -10.69 -0.40
N CYS A 681 -12.85 -10.90 -0.94
CA CYS A 681 -13.34 -12.23 -1.30
C CYS A 681 -12.51 -12.87 -2.42
N MET A 682 -12.09 -12.11 -3.45
CA MET A 682 -11.26 -12.62 -4.53
C MET A 682 -9.82 -12.93 -4.07
N CYS A 683 -9.24 -12.11 -3.21
CA CYS A 683 -7.92 -12.39 -2.62
C CYS A 683 -7.95 -13.63 -1.73
N VAL A 684 -9.01 -13.83 -0.95
CA VAL A 684 -9.21 -15.05 -0.14
C VAL A 684 -9.44 -16.27 -1.05
N TYR A 685 -10.19 -16.13 -2.15
CA TYR A 685 -10.41 -17.21 -3.12
C TYR A 685 -9.14 -17.56 -3.90
N LEU A 686 -8.35 -16.56 -4.32
CA LEU A 686 -7.04 -16.77 -4.94
C LEU A 686 -6.03 -17.41 -3.97
N LEU A 687 -6.07 -17.04 -2.69
CA LEU A 687 -5.25 -17.66 -1.63
C LEU A 687 -5.61 -19.15 -1.42
N ILE A 688 -6.91 -19.50 -1.46
CA ILE A 688 -7.37 -20.90 -1.34
C ILE A 688 -7.01 -21.72 -2.58
N PHE A 689 -6.83 -21.07 -3.75
CA PHE A 689 -6.48 -21.76 -5.00
C PHE A 689 -4.96 -21.91 -5.20
N ILE A 690 -4.14 -21.15 -4.46
CA ILE A 690 -2.65 -21.16 -4.54
C ILE A 690 -2.03 -22.00 -3.39
N ILE A 691 -2.78 -22.29 -2.32
CA ILE A 691 -2.41 -23.24 -1.26
C ILE A 691 -2.93 -24.64 -1.65
#